data_8bf0a565abfe7bd502cda0ec2cc11cf4
#
_entry.id   8bf0a565abfe7bd502cda0ec2cc11cf4
#
_cell.length_a   1.000
_cell.length_b   1.000
_cell.length_c   1.000
_cell.angle_alpha   90.00
_cell.angle_beta   90.00
_cell.angle_gamma   90.00
#
_symmetry.space_group_name_H-M   'P 1'
#
loop_
_entity.id
_entity.type
_entity.pdbx_description
1 polymer ?
#
loop_
_entity_poly.entity_id
_entity_poly.type
_entity_poly.pdbx_seq_one_letter_code
_entity_poly.pdbx_strand_id
1 'polypeptide(L)'
;MQRGVLIGGRLFFVLGLGALGAIFALAPHRDPAESGASSSEVAGPPAPAAAEKAPRGLDLSGVAEALLHYRLGEIDAGDAAVRSADTLVRAALEWDLLRQRLAEAGLPRVAAFLRGHADWPLNGLRRRAEDLAAADSAQADQALAYFSEFPPLTPNGQAAWASLLKDPARAVEAEALARKLWREADLTPALEDRLSKTFGAVLTLEDHLRRLDRLVMRGQMEGASRVASLAGKEAAALARVEADLMNGASFAQVSARVPEKLASAPGLLFARSRAARKAGRIDEAAKLLLAAPRAAEGIAPDEFSVERRAVARKLLESGDAISAYALSAGHLAVSDEARQESEFLAGWIALRFLSDPVRAAPHFDRLAEISHSPQARARAAWWRGRAAEAQAAATTEAFFVEAAEHSESFYGQLARARLGRPATELRPAPPAAEGAARAAPVRAAELLFALGQKDAALALTLEAAQDLPPDQLAALGRVAAAQGDAHIALLTAKAALRRGVALDELGWPLDGVPDFAPLPHSAPRPVALAIARQESAFDPAARSSAGALGLMQMMPSTARSTARQAGLAFDEARLTGDPVYNAQLGAFHLGQLLDEFNGAHILAFAAYNAGRGNVRAWIAAFGDPRDPKVDPIDWIERIPFSETRNYVQRVAENLHLYRLRLGDPTPDLFTSDLRQRIAAQAP
;
A
#
# COMPACT_ATOMS: atom_id res chain seq x y z
N MET A 1 5.99 43.21 -18.58
CA MET A 1 4.67 43.07 -17.96
C MET A 1 4.08 41.75 -18.43
N GLN A 2 4.31 40.67 -17.72
CA GLN A 2 3.58 39.42 -17.92
C GLN A 2 3.09 38.96 -16.54
N ARG A 3 1.78 38.92 -16.39
CA ARG A 3 1.11 38.48 -15.19
C ARG A 3 1.14 36.95 -15.16
N GLY A 4 1.88 36.38 -14.20
CA GLY A 4 1.82 34.96 -13.88
C GLY A 4 0.49 34.65 -13.19
N VAL A 5 -0.25 33.71 -13.75
CA VAL A 5 -1.44 33.11 -13.13
C VAL A 5 -0.95 32.02 -12.19
N LEU A 6 -1.06 32.24 -10.90
CA LEU A 6 -0.92 31.23 -9.86
C LEU A 6 -2.17 30.35 -9.89
N ILE A 7 -2.07 29.17 -10.44
CA ILE A 7 -3.08 28.11 -10.26
C ILE A 7 -2.65 27.29 -9.05
N GLY A 8 -3.40 27.43 -7.96
CA GLY A 8 -3.23 26.66 -6.73
C GLY A 8 -3.53 25.18 -6.98
N GLY A 9 -2.47 24.40 -7.19
CA GLY A 9 -2.55 22.95 -7.25
C GLY A 9 -2.64 22.38 -5.82
N ARG A 10 -3.83 21.98 -5.40
CA ARG A 10 -3.97 21.09 -4.23
C ARG A 10 -3.45 19.71 -4.63
N LEU A 11 -2.42 19.24 -3.94
CA LEU A 11 -1.94 17.87 -4.03
C LEU A 11 -3.06 16.94 -3.55
N PHE A 12 -3.59 16.14 -4.47
CA PHE A 12 -4.47 15.04 -4.13
C PHE A 12 -3.60 13.80 -3.83
N PHE A 13 -3.54 13.41 -2.56
CA PHE A 13 -2.99 12.12 -2.16
C PHE A 13 -4.11 11.07 -2.26
N VAL A 14 -4.12 10.31 -3.31
CA VAL A 14 -4.84 9.03 -3.36
C VAL A 14 -3.80 7.96 -2.99
N LEU A 15 -4.01 7.27 -1.89
CA LEU A 15 -3.15 6.16 -1.47
C LEU A 15 -3.34 4.99 -2.45
N GLY A 16 -2.49 4.94 -3.46
CA GLY A 16 -2.34 3.75 -4.29
C GLY A 16 -1.84 2.58 -3.43
N LEU A 17 -2.54 1.44 -3.53
CA LEU A 17 -2.23 0.18 -2.88
C LEU A 17 -0.86 -0.40 -3.31
N GLY A 18 0.22 0.30 -3.02
CA GLY A 18 1.60 -0.12 -3.20
C GLY A 18 2.30 -0.54 -1.91
N ALA A 19 1.64 -0.40 -0.75
CA ALA A 19 2.21 -0.79 0.54
C ALA A 19 1.11 -1.40 1.41
N LEU A 20 0.69 -2.64 1.14
CA LEU A 20 -0.15 -3.44 2.04
C LEU A 20 0.63 -3.96 3.26
N GLY A 21 1.71 -3.29 3.65
CA GLY A 21 2.36 -3.43 4.96
C GLY A 21 1.80 -2.50 6.04
N ALA A 22 0.88 -1.58 5.70
CA ALA A 22 0.38 -0.55 6.62
C ALA A 22 -1.15 -0.36 6.61
N ILE A 23 -1.94 -1.34 6.15
CA ILE A 23 -3.42 -1.27 6.17
C ILE A 23 -3.96 -2.00 7.41
N PHE A 24 -3.40 -1.76 8.57
CA PHE A 24 -4.04 -1.99 9.86
C PHE A 24 -3.82 -0.81 10.81
N ALA A 25 -3.83 0.41 10.30
CA ALA A 25 -4.13 1.56 11.12
C ALA A 25 -5.66 1.75 11.03
N LEU A 26 -6.38 1.18 11.99
CA LEU A 26 -7.78 1.44 12.26
C LEU A 26 -7.99 2.96 12.39
N ALA A 27 -8.98 3.48 11.68
CA ALA A 27 -9.51 4.81 11.94
C ALA A 27 -9.87 4.94 13.43
N PRO A 28 -9.59 6.08 14.07
CA PRO A 28 -9.96 6.26 15.46
C PRO A 28 -11.48 6.15 15.59
N HIS A 29 -11.93 5.37 16.58
CA HIS A 29 -13.29 5.36 17.06
C HIS A 29 -13.75 6.81 17.30
N ARG A 30 -14.77 7.24 16.59
CA ARG A 30 -15.56 8.40 16.97
C ARG A 30 -16.52 7.92 18.05
N ASP A 31 -16.46 8.56 19.22
CA ASP A 31 -17.46 8.44 20.24
C ASP A 31 -18.86 8.72 19.67
N PRO A 32 -19.88 7.89 19.99
CA PRO A 32 -21.25 8.13 19.59
C PRO A 32 -21.95 9.05 20.60
N ALA A 33 -21.64 10.35 20.56
CA ALA A 33 -22.45 11.33 21.27
C ALA A 33 -22.62 12.54 20.34
N GLU A 34 -23.87 12.72 19.91
CA GLU A 34 -24.51 13.80 19.16
C GLU A 34 -24.84 13.49 17.69
N SER A 35 -25.91 12.73 17.49
CA SER A 35 -26.89 13.00 16.45
C SER A 35 -28.22 12.35 16.80
N GLY A 36 -29.27 13.16 16.76
CA GLY A 36 -30.62 12.87 17.22
C GLY A 36 -31.25 11.64 16.54
N ALA A 37 -32.13 11.04 17.31
CA ALA A 37 -32.90 9.88 16.99
C ALA A 37 -33.67 9.99 15.66
N SER A 38 -33.33 9.07 14.74
CA SER A 38 -34.28 8.53 13.79
C SER A 38 -34.32 7.02 14.01
N SER A 39 -35.48 6.52 14.37
CA SER A 39 -35.77 5.12 14.60
C SER A 39 -35.47 4.29 13.34
N SER A 40 -34.30 3.64 13.30
CA SER A 40 -34.06 2.55 12.38
C SER A 40 -34.49 1.25 13.08
N GLU A 41 -35.41 0.53 12.49
CA GLU A 41 -35.84 -0.82 12.86
C GLU A 41 -34.62 -1.69 13.18
N VAL A 42 -34.63 -2.26 14.39
CA VAL A 42 -33.70 -3.32 14.79
C VAL A 42 -33.94 -4.49 13.86
N ALA A 43 -33.01 -4.74 12.95
CA ALA A 43 -33.06 -5.94 12.11
C ALA A 43 -33.13 -7.16 13.02
N GLY A 44 -34.19 -7.92 12.85
CA GLY A 44 -34.43 -9.18 13.57
C GLY A 44 -33.31 -10.20 13.32
N PRO A 45 -33.32 -11.33 14.04
CA PRO A 45 -32.30 -12.35 13.92
C PRO A 45 -32.20 -12.84 12.45
N PRO A 46 -30.95 -13.13 11.95
CA PRO A 46 -30.77 -13.56 10.58
C PRO A 46 -31.64 -14.78 10.27
N ALA A 47 -32.36 -14.70 9.15
CA ALA A 47 -33.30 -15.72 8.69
C ALA A 47 -32.63 -17.10 8.50
N PRO A 48 -33.38 -18.20 8.48
CA PRO A 48 -32.85 -19.57 8.41
C PRO A 48 -31.97 -19.91 7.19
N ALA A 49 -31.87 -19.05 6.21
CA ALA A 49 -30.99 -19.20 5.05
C ALA A 49 -29.46 -19.22 5.38
N ALA A 50 -29.05 -18.73 6.54
CA ALA A 50 -27.63 -18.75 6.96
C ALA A 50 -27.16 -20.17 7.35
N ALA A 51 -28.05 -21.01 7.89
CA ALA A 51 -27.69 -22.36 8.32
C ALA A 51 -27.51 -23.36 7.15
N GLU A 52 -28.08 -23.08 5.98
CA GLU A 52 -27.95 -23.94 4.79
C GLU A 52 -26.57 -23.84 4.12
N LYS A 53 -25.84 -22.74 4.34
CA LYS A 53 -24.52 -22.49 3.75
C LYS A 53 -23.36 -22.85 4.67
N ALA A 54 -23.64 -23.19 5.93
CA ALA A 54 -22.58 -23.56 6.89
C ALA A 54 -21.96 -24.93 6.56
N PRO A 55 -20.68 -25.17 6.94
CA PRO A 55 -20.05 -26.48 6.78
C PRO A 55 -20.92 -27.55 7.43
N ARG A 56 -21.23 -28.63 6.68
CA ARG A 56 -22.13 -29.69 7.15
C ARG A 56 -21.61 -30.37 8.42
N GLY A 57 -22.55 -30.68 9.32
CA GLY A 57 -22.27 -31.48 10.52
C GLY A 57 -21.73 -30.68 11.72
N LEU A 58 -21.82 -29.35 11.72
CA LEU A 58 -21.48 -28.51 12.88
C LEU A 58 -22.72 -28.23 13.73
N ASP A 59 -22.55 -28.32 15.06
CA ASP A 59 -23.57 -27.83 16.01
C ASP A 59 -23.44 -26.32 16.16
N LEU A 60 -24.45 -25.59 15.65
CA LEU A 60 -24.53 -24.12 15.67
C LEU A 60 -25.44 -23.61 16.81
N SER A 61 -25.74 -24.42 17.80
CA SER A 61 -26.62 -24.04 18.93
C SER A 61 -26.06 -22.81 19.65
N GLY A 62 -26.91 -21.82 19.90
CA GLY A 62 -26.57 -20.59 20.63
C GLY A 62 -25.72 -19.55 19.87
N VAL A 63 -25.32 -19.80 18.62
CA VAL A 63 -24.42 -18.88 17.87
C VAL A 63 -25.04 -17.49 17.70
N ALA A 64 -26.33 -17.39 17.34
CA ALA A 64 -26.97 -16.08 17.14
C ALA A 64 -27.04 -15.27 18.45
N GLU A 65 -27.33 -15.96 19.55
CA GLU A 65 -27.36 -15.38 20.90
C GLU A 65 -25.97 -14.94 21.34
N ALA A 66 -24.95 -15.77 21.14
CA ALA A 66 -23.57 -15.42 21.48
C ALA A 66 -23.06 -14.20 20.68
N LEU A 67 -23.34 -14.14 19.37
CA LEU A 67 -23.00 -12.98 18.57
C LEU A 67 -23.65 -11.68 19.05
N LEU A 68 -24.91 -11.77 19.55
CA LEU A 68 -25.58 -10.62 20.14
C LEU A 68 -24.90 -10.18 21.44
N HIS A 69 -24.64 -11.10 22.38
CA HIS A 69 -23.96 -10.81 23.63
C HIS A 69 -22.55 -10.25 23.41
N TYR A 70 -21.77 -10.82 22.51
CA TYR A 70 -20.44 -10.31 22.19
C TYR A 70 -20.47 -8.88 21.63
N ARG A 71 -21.47 -8.53 20.79
CA ARG A 71 -21.67 -7.14 20.33
C ARG A 71 -22.00 -6.19 21.47
N LEU A 72 -22.73 -6.64 22.48
CA LEU A 72 -23.07 -5.85 23.67
C LEU A 72 -21.93 -5.79 24.71
N GLY A 73 -20.85 -6.56 24.53
CA GLY A 73 -19.75 -6.66 25.50
C GLY A 73 -20.02 -7.63 26.66
N GLU A 74 -21.09 -8.40 26.57
CA GLU A 74 -21.51 -9.38 27.58
C GLU A 74 -20.80 -10.73 27.33
N ILE A 75 -19.47 -10.74 27.52
CA ILE A 75 -18.61 -11.85 27.11
C ILE A 75 -19.02 -13.18 27.75
N ASP A 76 -19.25 -13.19 29.08
CA ASP A 76 -19.61 -14.40 29.81
C ASP A 76 -20.96 -14.99 29.37
N ALA A 77 -21.93 -14.14 29.03
CA ALA A 77 -23.20 -14.57 28.50
C ALA A 77 -23.06 -15.18 27.10
N GLY A 78 -22.23 -14.56 26.26
CA GLY A 78 -21.90 -15.09 24.95
C GLY A 78 -21.21 -16.46 25.03
N ASP A 79 -20.25 -16.65 25.92
CA ASP A 79 -19.57 -17.91 26.19
C ASP A 79 -20.54 -19.01 26.68
N ALA A 80 -21.47 -18.62 27.53
CA ALA A 80 -22.50 -19.55 28.03
C ALA A 80 -23.44 -20.03 26.90
N ALA A 81 -23.83 -19.14 26.00
CA ALA A 81 -24.70 -19.45 24.88
C ALA A 81 -24.13 -20.51 23.91
N VAL A 82 -22.81 -20.48 23.67
CA VAL A 82 -22.14 -21.41 22.73
C VAL A 82 -21.43 -22.58 23.42
N ARG A 83 -21.67 -22.79 24.71
CA ARG A 83 -20.97 -23.85 25.47
C ARG A 83 -21.12 -25.24 24.90
N SER A 84 -22.31 -25.56 24.34
CA SER A 84 -22.61 -26.83 23.67
C SER A 84 -22.20 -26.89 22.21
N ALA A 85 -21.91 -25.75 21.59
CA ALA A 85 -21.55 -25.69 20.17
C ALA A 85 -20.24 -26.44 19.86
N ASP A 86 -20.06 -26.78 18.59
CA ASP A 86 -18.87 -27.45 18.09
C ASP A 86 -17.59 -26.65 18.43
N THR A 87 -16.49 -27.34 18.66
CA THR A 87 -15.20 -26.74 19.02
C THR A 87 -14.72 -25.73 17.99
N LEU A 88 -14.90 -26.03 16.69
CA LEU A 88 -14.55 -25.10 15.61
C LEU A 88 -15.42 -23.84 15.66
N VAL A 89 -16.71 -23.98 15.95
CA VAL A 89 -17.65 -22.85 16.09
C VAL A 89 -17.20 -21.92 17.21
N ARG A 90 -16.93 -22.50 18.39
CA ARG A 90 -16.43 -21.72 19.55
C ARG A 90 -15.12 -21.02 19.22
N ALA A 91 -14.17 -21.71 18.60
CA ALA A 91 -12.89 -21.13 18.23
C ALA A 91 -13.02 -19.98 17.22
N ALA A 92 -13.89 -20.10 16.20
CA ALA A 92 -14.13 -19.05 15.22
C ALA A 92 -14.77 -17.79 15.84
N LEU A 93 -15.74 -17.97 16.73
CA LEU A 93 -16.39 -16.87 17.44
C LEU A 93 -15.44 -16.23 18.46
N GLU A 94 -14.64 -17.00 19.17
CA GLU A 94 -13.66 -16.50 20.11
C GLU A 94 -12.55 -15.70 19.39
N TRP A 95 -12.06 -16.19 18.24
CA TRP A 95 -11.11 -15.45 17.42
C TRP A 95 -11.68 -14.07 17.00
N ASP A 96 -12.94 -14.01 16.59
CA ASP A 96 -13.60 -12.75 16.21
C ASP A 96 -13.84 -11.84 17.40
N LEU A 97 -14.25 -12.38 18.55
CA LEU A 97 -14.35 -11.66 19.83
C LEU A 97 -13.02 -11.02 20.21
N LEU A 98 -11.93 -11.80 20.22
CA LEU A 98 -10.59 -11.31 20.53
C LEU A 98 -10.13 -10.25 19.54
N ARG A 99 -10.51 -10.38 18.29
CA ARG A 99 -10.22 -9.37 17.24
C ARG A 99 -10.93 -8.05 17.51
N GLN A 100 -12.16 -8.05 18.01
CA GLN A 100 -12.99 -6.86 18.16
C GLN A 100 -12.90 -6.25 19.57
N ARG A 101 -12.77 -7.07 20.63
CA ARG A 101 -12.89 -6.68 22.04
C ARG A 101 -11.73 -7.18 22.89
N LEU A 102 -10.51 -7.08 22.36
CA LEU A 102 -9.33 -7.59 23.03
C LEU A 102 -9.07 -6.92 24.40
N ALA A 103 -9.33 -5.63 24.52
CA ALA A 103 -9.15 -4.90 25.78
C ALA A 103 -10.09 -5.43 26.90
N GLU A 104 -11.31 -5.80 26.54
CA GLU A 104 -12.31 -6.35 27.49
C GLU A 104 -12.03 -7.81 27.80
N ALA A 105 -11.55 -8.58 26.81
CA ALA A 105 -11.21 -9.99 26.97
C ALA A 105 -9.91 -10.21 27.77
N GLY A 106 -8.96 -9.31 27.66
CA GLY A 106 -7.70 -9.30 28.39
C GLY A 106 -6.61 -10.25 27.87
N LEU A 107 -5.36 -9.95 28.24
CA LEU A 107 -4.18 -10.73 27.83
C LEU A 107 -4.22 -12.22 28.24
N PRO A 108 -4.72 -12.61 29.44
CA PRO A 108 -4.79 -14.02 29.79
C PRO A 108 -5.64 -14.86 28.85
N ARG A 109 -6.77 -14.30 28.35
CA ARG A 109 -7.65 -14.98 27.40
C ARG A 109 -7.00 -15.13 26.04
N VAL A 110 -6.32 -14.08 25.55
CA VAL A 110 -5.51 -14.16 24.33
C VAL A 110 -4.45 -15.24 24.45
N ALA A 111 -3.69 -15.27 25.54
CA ALA A 111 -2.66 -16.29 25.77
C ALA A 111 -3.23 -17.71 25.73
N ALA A 112 -4.41 -17.92 26.34
CA ALA A 112 -5.11 -19.21 26.30
C ALA A 112 -5.50 -19.61 24.88
N PHE A 113 -6.02 -18.66 24.09
CA PHE A 113 -6.37 -18.90 22.68
C PHE A 113 -5.13 -19.26 21.83
N LEU A 114 -4.03 -18.51 21.99
CA LEU A 114 -2.78 -18.76 21.27
C LEU A 114 -2.21 -20.15 21.57
N ARG A 115 -2.29 -20.62 22.82
CA ARG A 115 -1.85 -21.99 23.20
C ARG A 115 -2.73 -23.08 22.60
N GLY A 116 -4.03 -22.85 22.59
CA GLY A 116 -5.02 -23.85 22.15
C GLY A 116 -5.15 -24.00 20.64
N HIS A 117 -4.65 -23.02 19.85
CA HIS A 117 -4.94 -22.92 18.41
C HIS A 117 -3.69 -22.57 17.60
N ALA A 118 -2.61 -23.33 17.82
CA ALA A 118 -1.32 -23.09 17.16
C ALA A 118 -1.34 -23.20 15.62
N ASP A 119 -2.37 -23.86 15.06
CA ASP A 119 -2.62 -24.02 13.63
C ASP A 119 -3.43 -22.85 13.00
N TRP A 120 -3.81 -21.87 13.81
CA TRP A 120 -4.52 -20.68 13.35
C TRP A 120 -3.57 -19.55 12.98
N PRO A 121 -4.05 -18.52 12.19
CA PRO A 121 -3.28 -17.33 11.90
C PRO A 121 -3.27 -16.41 13.13
N LEU A 122 -2.21 -16.49 13.92
CA LEU A 122 -2.14 -15.86 15.25
C LEU A 122 -1.41 -14.53 15.27
N ASN A 123 -0.68 -14.17 14.20
CA ASN A 123 0.18 -12.99 14.20
C ASN A 123 -0.61 -11.67 14.35
N GLY A 124 -1.82 -11.59 13.80
CA GLY A 124 -2.71 -10.44 13.98
C GLY A 124 -3.14 -10.24 15.44
N LEU A 125 -3.57 -11.30 16.10
CA LEU A 125 -3.94 -11.27 17.52
C LEU A 125 -2.75 -10.95 18.41
N ARG A 126 -1.56 -11.51 18.14
CA ARG A 126 -0.32 -11.22 18.87
C ARG A 126 0.04 -9.75 18.82
N ARG A 127 0.02 -9.13 17.64
CA ARG A 127 0.30 -7.69 17.47
C ARG A 127 -0.66 -6.82 18.27
N ARG A 128 -1.95 -7.14 18.23
CA ARG A 128 -2.97 -6.42 19.03
C ARG A 128 -2.79 -6.61 20.54
N ALA A 129 -2.42 -7.80 20.98
CA ALA A 129 -2.10 -8.08 22.37
C ALA A 129 -0.86 -7.28 22.84
N GLU A 130 0.14 -7.15 21.97
CA GLU A 130 1.32 -6.31 22.23
C GLU A 130 0.95 -4.82 22.33
N ASP A 131 0.06 -4.33 21.47
CA ASP A 131 -0.44 -2.94 21.54
C ASP A 131 -1.24 -2.71 22.83
N LEU A 132 -2.07 -3.67 23.27
CA LEU A 132 -2.77 -3.62 24.55
C LEU A 132 -1.78 -3.61 25.73
N ALA A 133 -0.81 -4.51 25.74
CA ALA A 133 0.23 -4.57 26.76
C ALA A 133 1.07 -3.27 26.82
N ALA A 134 1.23 -2.62 25.66
CA ALA A 134 1.91 -1.34 25.56
C ALA A 134 1.08 -0.17 26.06
N ALA A 135 -0.25 -0.19 25.92
CA ALA A 135 -1.14 0.90 26.27
C ALA A 135 -1.41 0.99 27.77
N ASP A 136 -1.55 -0.14 28.48
CA ASP A 136 -2.01 -0.19 29.87
C ASP A 136 -0.91 -0.63 30.85
N SER A 137 -0.41 0.32 31.62
CA SER A 137 0.57 0.06 32.69
C SER A 137 -0.04 -0.60 33.94
N ALA A 138 -1.37 -0.54 34.12
CA ALA A 138 -2.03 -1.18 35.24
C ALA A 138 -2.03 -2.70 35.16
N GLN A 139 -1.84 -3.25 33.96
CA GLN A 139 -1.76 -4.70 33.70
C GLN A 139 -0.32 -5.22 33.55
N ALA A 140 0.65 -4.55 34.17
CA ALA A 140 2.08 -4.87 34.03
C ALA A 140 2.41 -6.35 34.28
N ASP A 141 1.84 -6.98 35.31
CA ASP A 141 2.10 -8.38 35.65
C ASP A 141 1.51 -9.35 34.59
N GLN A 142 0.33 -9.02 34.06
CA GLN A 142 -0.28 -9.81 32.98
C GLN A 142 0.52 -9.65 31.66
N ALA A 143 0.99 -8.44 31.36
CA ALA A 143 1.82 -8.17 30.21
C ALA A 143 3.18 -8.89 30.31
N LEU A 144 3.80 -8.89 31.50
CA LEU A 144 5.05 -9.62 31.73
C LEU A 144 4.85 -11.14 31.56
N ALA A 145 3.77 -11.70 32.12
CA ALA A 145 3.42 -13.11 31.95
C ALA A 145 3.19 -13.45 30.48
N TYR A 146 2.46 -12.61 29.74
CA TYR A 146 2.22 -12.76 28.30
C TYR A 146 3.55 -12.77 27.51
N PHE A 147 4.40 -11.76 27.69
CA PHE A 147 5.68 -11.67 26.97
C PHE A 147 6.69 -12.75 27.33
N SER A 148 6.59 -13.33 28.52
CA SER A 148 7.44 -14.45 28.94
C SER A 148 7.15 -15.73 28.12
N GLU A 149 5.91 -15.89 27.65
CA GLU A 149 5.47 -17.01 26.83
C GLU A 149 5.50 -16.67 25.33
N PHE A 150 5.10 -15.45 24.97
CA PHE A 150 5.02 -14.97 23.60
C PHE A 150 5.96 -13.78 23.40
N PRO A 151 7.23 -14.00 23.01
CA PRO A 151 8.19 -12.92 22.78
C PRO A 151 7.64 -11.85 21.82
N PRO A 152 7.88 -10.55 22.05
CA PRO A 152 7.27 -9.48 21.29
C PRO A 152 7.74 -9.46 19.83
N LEU A 153 6.76 -9.29 18.92
CA LEU A 153 6.95 -9.21 17.46
C LEU A 153 7.13 -7.77 16.98
N THR A 154 6.51 -6.81 17.68
CA THR A 154 6.45 -5.42 17.25
C THR A 154 7.39 -4.52 18.04
N PRO A 155 7.85 -3.39 17.48
CA PRO A 155 8.60 -2.39 18.24
C PRO A 155 7.84 -1.89 19.48
N ASN A 156 6.50 -1.77 19.39
CA ASN A 156 5.66 -1.38 20.53
C ASN A 156 5.68 -2.44 21.63
N GLY A 157 5.52 -3.72 21.27
CA GLY A 157 5.63 -4.83 22.20
C GLY A 157 7.03 -4.93 22.83
N GLN A 158 8.09 -4.75 22.04
CA GLN A 158 9.47 -4.73 22.52
C GLN A 158 9.71 -3.58 23.51
N ALA A 159 9.17 -2.40 23.24
CA ALA A 159 9.29 -1.24 24.13
C ALA A 159 8.52 -1.46 25.46
N ALA A 160 7.32 -2.02 25.38
CA ALA A 160 6.54 -2.40 26.55
C ALA A 160 7.28 -3.43 27.39
N TRP A 161 7.77 -4.49 26.75
CA TRP A 161 8.50 -5.56 27.42
C TRP A 161 9.79 -5.05 28.09
N ALA A 162 10.64 -4.27 27.37
CA ALA A 162 11.83 -3.67 27.97
C ALA A 162 11.50 -2.87 29.24
N SER A 163 10.40 -2.11 29.23
CA SER A 163 9.96 -1.31 30.37
C SER A 163 9.47 -2.14 31.56
N LEU A 164 9.11 -3.40 31.34
CA LEU A 164 8.63 -4.33 32.38
C LEU A 164 9.74 -5.19 32.99
N LEU A 165 10.90 -5.27 32.34
CA LEU A 165 12.05 -6.04 32.82
C LEU A 165 12.69 -5.35 34.04
N LYS A 166 12.32 -5.80 35.22
CA LYS A 166 12.86 -5.28 36.51
C LYS A 166 14.02 -6.12 37.06
N ASP A 167 14.33 -7.24 36.41
CA ASP A 167 15.42 -8.12 36.82
C ASP A 167 16.78 -7.45 36.56
N PRO A 168 17.61 -7.20 37.60
CA PRO A 168 18.96 -6.62 37.44
C PRO A 168 19.86 -7.40 36.48
N ALA A 169 19.69 -8.72 36.38
CA ALA A 169 20.44 -9.57 35.44
C ALA A 169 20.12 -9.25 33.96
N ARG A 170 18.97 -8.66 33.67
CA ARG A 170 18.53 -8.29 32.34
C ARG A 170 18.55 -6.78 32.08
N ALA A 171 19.02 -5.98 33.05
CA ALA A 171 19.03 -4.52 32.91
C ALA A 171 19.81 -4.05 31.69
N VAL A 172 20.99 -4.62 31.42
CA VAL A 172 21.82 -4.26 30.27
C VAL A 172 21.10 -4.56 28.94
N GLU A 173 20.38 -5.68 28.86
CA GLU A 173 19.58 -6.04 27.69
C GLU A 173 18.43 -5.05 27.47
N ALA A 174 17.69 -4.72 28.53
CA ALA A 174 16.58 -3.78 28.49
C ALA A 174 17.04 -2.39 28.06
N GLU A 175 18.17 -1.90 28.59
CA GLU A 175 18.76 -0.60 28.25
C GLU A 175 19.23 -0.54 26.79
N ALA A 176 19.90 -1.59 26.31
CA ALA A 176 20.34 -1.69 24.93
C ALA A 176 19.16 -1.71 23.95
N LEU A 177 18.11 -2.47 24.28
CA LEU A 177 16.89 -2.53 23.49
C LEU A 177 16.14 -1.19 23.51
N ALA A 178 16.00 -0.55 24.68
CA ALA A 178 15.37 0.75 24.80
C ALA A 178 16.09 1.83 23.95
N ARG A 179 17.43 1.86 24.00
CA ARG A 179 18.24 2.78 23.19
C ARG A 179 18.07 2.53 21.71
N LYS A 180 18.07 1.26 21.26
CA LYS A 180 17.83 0.88 19.88
C LYS A 180 16.44 1.35 19.42
N LEU A 181 15.40 1.03 20.18
CA LEU A 181 14.02 1.42 19.88
C LEU A 181 13.85 2.94 19.84
N TRP A 182 14.46 3.64 20.80
CA TRP A 182 14.45 5.11 20.82
C TRP A 182 15.00 5.72 19.55
N ARG A 183 16.12 5.19 19.06
CA ARG A 183 16.80 5.68 17.86
C ARG A 183 16.09 5.32 16.56
N GLU A 184 15.50 4.12 16.48
CA GLU A 184 15.13 3.48 15.21
C GLU A 184 13.65 3.20 15.04
N ALA A 185 12.85 3.08 16.13
CA ALA A 185 11.47 2.65 16.04
C ALA A 185 10.47 3.80 15.90
N ASP A 186 9.33 3.47 15.25
CA ASP A 186 8.14 4.31 15.27
C ASP A 186 7.35 4.00 16.52
N LEU A 187 7.48 4.84 17.51
CA LEU A 187 6.83 4.70 18.81
C LEU A 187 5.61 5.60 18.89
N THR A 188 4.56 5.12 19.55
CA THR A 188 3.44 5.99 19.93
C THR A 188 3.89 7.00 20.98
N PRO A 189 3.22 8.16 21.11
CA PRO A 189 3.56 9.16 22.15
C PRO A 189 3.59 8.57 23.56
N ALA A 190 2.67 7.64 23.87
CA ALA A 190 2.62 6.97 25.18
C ALA A 190 3.86 6.11 25.44
N LEU A 191 4.37 5.42 24.40
CA LEU A 191 5.59 4.61 24.52
C LEU A 191 6.86 5.48 24.54
N GLU A 192 6.89 6.61 23.81
CA GLU A 192 7.96 7.60 23.93
C GLU A 192 8.07 8.10 25.39
N ASP A 193 6.95 8.48 25.98
CA ASP A 193 6.89 8.94 27.38
C ASP A 193 7.32 7.85 28.36
N ARG A 194 6.84 6.61 28.18
CA ARG A 194 7.23 5.47 29.02
C ARG A 194 8.73 5.18 28.92
N LEU A 195 9.28 5.07 27.71
CA LEU A 195 10.70 4.79 27.51
C LEU A 195 11.58 5.92 28.09
N SER A 196 11.19 7.19 27.88
CA SER A 196 11.94 8.32 28.42
C SER A 196 11.90 8.39 29.96
N LYS A 197 10.78 8.02 30.58
CA LYS A 197 10.66 7.95 32.05
C LYS A 197 11.44 6.76 32.64
N THR A 198 11.37 5.60 31.97
CA THR A 198 12.02 4.38 32.49
C THR A 198 13.53 4.38 32.24
N PHE A 199 13.98 4.85 31.08
CA PHE A 199 15.36 4.77 30.63
C PHE A 199 16.02 6.13 30.43
N GLY A 200 15.41 7.23 30.88
CA GLY A 200 15.96 8.59 30.70
C GLY A 200 17.37 8.79 31.23
N ALA A 201 17.77 8.05 32.27
CA ALA A 201 19.12 8.10 32.81
C ALA A 201 20.19 7.48 31.86
N VAL A 202 19.79 6.56 30.99
CA VAL A 202 20.72 5.87 30.04
C VAL A 202 20.60 6.43 28.61
N LEU A 203 19.54 7.18 28.30
CA LEU A 203 19.40 7.86 27.01
C LEU A 203 20.27 9.13 27.01
N THR A 204 21.23 9.17 26.11
CA THR A 204 22.16 10.30 25.99
C THR A 204 21.59 11.42 25.13
N LEU A 205 22.23 12.61 25.18
CA LEU A 205 21.92 13.71 24.26
C LEU A 205 21.98 13.25 22.77
N GLU A 206 22.97 12.44 22.43
CA GLU A 206 23.12 11.89 21.07
C GLU A 206 21.93 11.02 20.67
N ASP A 207 21.39 10.21 21.61
CA ASP A 207 20.21 9.39 21.36
C ASP A 207 18.99 10.26 21.04
N HIS A 208 18.80 11.35 21.77
CA HIS A 208 17.71 12.30 21.54
C HIS A 208 17.87 13.07 20.22
N LEU A 209 19.06 13.53 19.90
CA LEU A 209 19.33 14.23 18.65
C LEU A 209 19.13 13.30 17.42
N ARG A 210 19.60 12.06 17.51
CA ARG A 210 19.41 11.07 16.44
C ARG A 210 17.92 10.77 16.20
N ARG A 211 17.12 10.65 17.28
CA ARG A 211 15.68 10.51 17.17
C ARG A 211 15.02 11.75 16.57
N LEU A 212 15.43 12.95 17.02
CA LEU A 212 14.95 14.22 16.49
C LEU A 212 15.16 14.29 14.97
N ASP A 213 16.40 14.08 14.51
CA ASP A 213 16.73 14.07 13.08
C ASP A 213 15.85 13.09 12.29
N ARG A 214 15.68 11.87 12.80
CA ARG A 214 14.84 10.87 12.16
C ARG A 214 13.37 11.30 12.04
N LEU A 215 12.80 11.87 13.11
CA LEU A 215 11.40 12.34 13.11
C LEU A 215 11.20 13.51 12.13
N VAL A 216 12.18 14.44 12.04
CA VAL A 216 12.18 15.54 11.06
C VAL A 216 12.22 14.99 9.63
N MET A 217 13.11 14.06 9.33
CA MET A 217 13.23 13.47 8.00
C MET A 217 11.95 12.75 7.57
N ARG A 218 11.23 12.14 8.52
CA ARG A 218 9.93 11.49 8.30
C ARG A 218 8.76 12.46 8.28
N GLY A 219 8.99 13.74 8.57
CA GLY A 219 7.94 14.76 8.62
C GLY A 219 7.04 14.68 9.85
N GLN A 220 7.45 13.96 10.89
CA GLN A 220 6.72 13.77 12.15
C GLN A 220 7.02 14.93 13.12
N MET A 221 6.61 16.14 12.75
CA MET A 221 7.04 17.37 13.42
C MET A 221 6.53 17.51 14.89
N GLU A 222 5.38 16.95 15.22
CA GLU A 222 4.88 16.93 16.60
C GLU A 222 5.79 16.05 17.49
N GLY A 223 6.16 14.87 17.01
CA GLY A 223 7.14 14.00 17.68
C GLY A 223 8.49 14.67 17.83
N ALA A 224 8.99 15.31 16.77
CA ALA A 224 10.23 16.05 16.78
C ALA A 224 10.25 17.15 17.85
N SER A 225 9.14 17.89 17.99
CA SER A 225 9.02 18.95 19.03
C SER A 225 9.02 18.37 20.45
N ARG A 226 8.38 17.21 20.69
CA ARG A 226 8.41 16.55 22.01
C ARG A 226 9.84 16.10 22.37
N VAL A 227 10.51 15.41 21.44
CA VAL A 227 11.87 14.88 21.65
C VAL A 227 12.90 16.02 21.79
N ALA A 228 12.74 17.10 21.03
CA ALA A 228 13.62 18.26 21.11
C ALA A 228 13.66 18.90 22.51
N SER A 229 12.53 18.88 23.23
CA SER A 229 12.46 19.39 24.61
C SER A 229 13.30 18.56 25.59
N LEU A 230 13.45 17.25 25.35
CA LEU A 230 14.32 16.35 26.12
C LEU A 230 15.79 16.56 25.81
N ALA A 231 16.13 16.96 24.57
CA ALA A 231 17.49 17.26 24.14
C ALA A 231 17.98 18.68 24.52
N GLY A 232 17.11 19.52 25.06
CA GLY A 232 17.48 20.84 25.60
C GLY A 232 17.13 22.02 24.66
N LYS A 233 17.47 23.23 25.12
CA LYS A 233 17.04 24.50 24.48
C LYS A 233 17.57 24.66 23.03
N GLU A 234 18.79 24.25 22.76
CA GLU A 234 19.39 24.35 21.42
C GLU A 234 18.68 23.42 20.44
N ALA A 235 18.39 22.16 20.84
CA ALA A 235 17.62 21.21 20.03
C ALA A 235 16.17 21.70 19.79
N ALA A 236 15.53 22.30 20.81
CA ALA A 236 14.19 22.87 20.66
C ALA A 236 14.18 24.07 19.69
N ALA A 237 15.24 24.88 19.67
CA ALA A 237 15.39 25.97 18.69
C ALA A 237 15.59 25.42 17.27
N LEU A 238 16.43 24.39 17.11
CA LEU A 238 16.65 23.71 15.83
C LEU A 238 15.34 23.10 15.30
N ALA A 239 14.59 22.36 16.11
CA ALA A 239 13.34 21.74 15.69
C ALA A 239 12.32 22.76 15.13
N ARG A 240 12.28 23.98 15.69
CA ARG A 240 11.43 25.05 15.14
C ARG A 240 11.92 25.53 13.77
N VAL A 241 13.24 25.66 13.59
CA VAL A 241 13.83 26.02 12.29
C VAL A 241 13.49 24.96 11.24
N GLU A 242 13.65 23.69 11.60
CA GLU A 242 13.34 22.56 10.71
C GLU A 242 11.84 22.51 10.37
N ALA A 243 10.97 22.76 11.33
CA ALA A 243 9.53 22.86 11.09
C ALA A 243 9.19 23.99 10.11
N ASP A 244 9.77 25.17 10.28
CA ASP A 244 9.56 26.30 9.38
C ASP A 244 10.04 25.98 7.96
N LEU A 245 11.20 25.34 7.81
CA LEU A 245 11.69 24.86 6.51
C LEU A 245 10.76 23.84 5.87
N MET A 246 10.31 22.87 6.63
CA MET A 246 9.36 21.84 6.15
C MET A 246 8.01 22.43 5.72
N ASN A 247 7.61 23.55 6.34
CA ASN A 247 6.42 24.34 6.02
C ASN A 247 6.62 25.38 4.91
N GLY A 248 7.83 25.46 4.32
CA GLY A 248 8.08 26.27 3.13
C GLY A 248 8.88 27.56 3.36
N ALA A 249 9.38 27.82 4.57
CA ALA A 249 10.30 28.92 4.79
C ALA A 249 11.62 28.71 4.00
N SER A 250 12.24 29.79 3.55
CA SER A 250 13.59 29.72 2.96
C SER A 250 14.64 29.64 4.07
N PHE A 251 15.80 29.03 3.77
CA PHE A 251 16.90 28.98 4.74
C PHE A 251 17.39 30.37 5.13
N ALA A 252 17.38 31.33 4.22
CA ALA A 252 17.76 32.72 4.52
C ALA A 252 16.89 33.36 5.62
N GLN A 253 15.59 33.02 5.66
CA GLN A 253 14.65 33.56 6.67
C GLN A 253 14.89 32.97 8.08
N VAL A 254 15.45 31.77 8.17
CA VAL A 254 15.55 31.02 9.42
C VAL A 254 17.00 30.86 9.92
N SER A 255 17.99 31.11 9.07
CA SER A 255 19.39 30.82 9.34
C SER A 255 19.97 31.47 10.62
N ALA A 256 19.53 32.69 10.94
CA ALA A 256 19.95 33.39 12.16
C ALA A 256 19.48 32.72 13.46
N ARG A 257 18.50 31.81 13.38
CA ARG A 257 17.96 31.07 14.52
C ARG A 257 18.57 29.68 14.68
N VAL A 258 19.46 29.28 13.76
CA VAL A 258 20.12 27.96 13.83
C VAL A 258 21.19 28.02 14.92
N PRO A 259 21.12 27.12 15.93
CA PRO A 259 22.17 27.04 16.95
C PRO A 259 23.52 26.64 16.30
N GLU A 260 24.60 27.36 16.59
CA GLU A 260 25.91 27.15 15.96
C GLU A 260 26.41 25.71 16.09
N LYS A 261 26.26 25.11 17.28
CA LYS A 261 26.67 23.72 17.54
C LYS A 261 25.87 22.67 16.75
N LEU A 262 24.69 23.01 16.26
CA LEU A 262 23.78 22.12 15.50
C LEU A 262 23.65 22.52 14.03
N ALA A 263 24.51 23.41 13.54
CA ALA A 263 24.48 23.89 12.15
C ALA A 263 24.76 22.80 11.11
N SER A 264 25.38 21.67 11.51
CA SER A 264 25.63 20.50 10.69
C SER A 264 24.68 19.32 10.99
N ALA A 265 23.58 19.55 11.75
CA ALA A 265 22.64 18.50 12.09
C ALA A 265 22.04 17.85 10.83
N PRO A 266 21.96 16.52 10.78
CA PRO A 266 21.42 15.79 9.62
C PRO A 266 19.98 16.16 9.25
N GLY A 267 19.12 16.36 10.24
CA GLY A 267 17.74 16.82 10.03
C GLY A 267 17.67 18.18 9.36
N LEU A 268 18.53 19.13 9.78
CA LEU A 268 18.62 20.45 9.17
C LEU A 268 19.04 20.38 7.69
N LEU A 269 20.05 19.57 7.38
CA LEU A 269 20.52 19.37 6.01
C LEU A 269 19.38 18.84 5.13
N PHE A 270 18.66 17.82 5.60
CA PHE A 270 17.52 17.24 4.91
C PHE A 270 16.38 18.26 4.72
N ALA A 271 16.01 18.99 5.78
CA ALA A 271 14.95 20.00 5.73
C ALA A 271 15.30 21.13 4.75
N ARG A 272 16.56 21.58 4.71
CA ARG A 272 17.07 22.59 3.75
C ARG A 272 16.97 22.08 2.30
N SER A 273 17.42 20.85 2.04
CA SER A 273 17.31 20.26 0.70
C SER A 273 15.85 20.19 0.24
N ARG A 274 14.96 19.69 1.09
CA ARG A 274 13.54 19.59 0.80
C ARG A 274 12.88 20.95 0.58
N ALA A 275 13.21 21.95 1.40
CA ALA A 275 12.72 23.32 1.21
C ALA A 275 13.22 23.94 -0.10
N ALA A 276 14.49 23.75 -0.45
CA ALA A 276 15.07 24.21 -1.71
C ALA A 276 14.37 23.56 -2.91
N ARG A 277 14.17 22.25 -2.89
CA ARG A 277 13.44 21.52 -3.95
C ARG A 277 12.00 22.00 -4.10
N LYS A 278 11.26 22.14 -2.99
CA LYS A 278 9.86 22.65 -3.02
C LYS A 278 9.77 24.07 -3.57
N ALA A 279 10.80 24.89 -3.35
CA ALA A 279 10.90 26.25 -3.88
C ALA A 279 11.47 26.33 -5.32
N GLY A 280 11.71 25.19 -5.98
CA GLY A 280 12.25 25.13 -7.34
C GLY A 280 13.76 25.38 -7.45
N ARG A 281 14.46 25.55 -6.32
CA ARG A 281 15.94 25.72 -6.29
C ARG A 281 16.63 24.35 -6.33
N ILE A 282 16.53 23.68 -7.50
CA ILE A 282 16.94 22.28 -7.65
C ILE A 282 18.45 22.09 -7.50
N ASP A 283 19.27 23.01 -8.06
CA ASP A 283 20.73 22.94 -7.96
C ASP A 283 21.21 23.08 -6.50
N GLU A 284 20.55 23.92 -5.69
CA GLU A 284 20.84 24.04 -4.26
C GLU A 284 20.52 22.73 -3.53
N ALA A 285 19.35 22.14 -3.81
CA ALA A 285 18.96 20.86 -3.23
C ALA A 285 19.94 19.74 -3.62
N ALA A 286 20.36 19.69 -4.88
CA ALA A 286 21.32 18.71 -5.37
C ALA A 286 22.68 18.85 -4.68
N LYS A 287 23.21 20.08 -4.57
CA LYS A 287 24.49 20.35 -3.87
C LYS A 287 24.44 19.89 -2.42
N LEU A 288 23.35 20.17 -1.70
CA LEU A 288 23.18 19.76 -0.32
C LEU A 288 23.20 18.22 -0.18
N LEU A 289 22.49 17.51 -1.04
CA LEU A 289 22.41 16.04 -1.00
C LEU A 289 23.73 15.37 -1.44
N LEU A 290 24.42 15.90 -2.46
CA LEU A 290 25.69 15.36 -2.91
C LEU A 290 26.80 15.55 -1.87
N ALA A 291 26.74 16.65 -1.09
CA ALA A 291 27.67 16.95 -0.01
C ALA A 291 27.26 16.29 1.33
N ALA A 292 26.12 15.62 1.41
CA ALA A 292 25.64 15.01 2.66
C ALA A 292 26.62 13.94 3.16
N PRO A 293 27.05 13.99 4.44
CA PRO A 293 27.87 12.94 5.03
C PRO A 293 27.09 11.61 5.06
N ARG A 294 27.78 10.49 4.77
CA ARG A 294 27.17 9.14 4.83
C ARG A 294 26.55 8.83 6.21
N ALA A 295 27.18 9.29 7.28
CA ALA A 295 26.66 9.14 8.64
C ALA A 295 25.30 9.85 8.84
N ALA A 296 25.09 11.00 8.18
CA ALA A 296 23.82 11.72 8.22
C ALA A 296 22.70 10.95 7.51
N GLU A 297 22.99 10.41 6.33
CA GLU A 297 22.05 9.58 5.58
C GLU A 297 21.69 8.29 6.34
N GLY A 298 22.62 7.70 7.09
CA GLY A 298 22.44 6.49 7.87
C GLY A 298 21.43 6.61 9.03
N ILE A 299 20.93 7.81 9.33
CA ILE A 299 19.88 8.02 10.34
C ILE A 299 18.49 7.63 9.78
N ALA A 300 18.22 8.01 8.54
CA ALA A 300 16.97 7.70 7.84
C ALA A 300 17.27 7.46 6.35
N PRO A 301 17.92 6.32 6.01
CA PRO A 301 18.48 6.11 4.67
C PRO A 301 17.40 6.01 3.58
N ASP A 302 16.24 5.50 3.91
CA ASP A 302 15.13 5.39 2.95
C ASP A 302 14.53 6.77 2.63
N GLU A 303 14.35 7.62 3.64
CA GLU A 303 13.86 8.99 3.49
C GLU A 303 14.84 9.85 2.68
N PHE A 304 16.14 9.73 2.94
CA PHE A 304 17.16 10.37 2.11
C PHE A 304 17.11 9.88 0.67
N SER A 305 16.94 8.58 0.45
CA SER A 305 16.83 8.00 -0.88
C SER A 305 15.58 8.50 -1.63
N VAL A 306 14.47 8.70 -0.93
CA VAL A 306 13.25 9.32 -1.51
C VAL A 306 13.53 10.76 -1.96
N GLU A 307 14.19 11.57 -1.13
CA GLU A 307 14.53 12.96 -1.48
C GLU A 307 15.55 13.03 -2.62
N ARG A 308 16.59 12.16 -2.61
CA ARG A 308 17.56 12.04 -3.72
C ARG A 308 16.88 11.71 -5.04
N ARG A 309 15.97 10.74 -5.07
CA ARG A 309 15.20 10.40 -6.27
C ARG A 309 14.30 11.55 -6.74
N ALA A 310 13.68 12.28 -5.80
CA ALA A 310 12.85 13.42 -6.14
C ALA A 310 13.66 14.56 -6.80
N VAL A 311 14.84 14.86 -6.27
CA VAL A 311 15.75 15.86 -6.86
C VAL A 311 16.33 15.37 -8.18
N ALA A 312 16.75 14.10 -8.27
CA ALA A 312 17.27 13.51 -9.51
C ALA A 312 16.28 13.61 -10.67
N ARG A 313 15.00 13.33 -10.43
CA ARG A 313 13.96 13.50 -11.45
C ARG A 313 13.78 14.95 -11.90
N LYS A 314 13.93 15.92 -11.00
CA LYS A 314 13.89 17.34 -11.35
C LYS A 314 15.12 17.78 -12.16
N LEU A 315 16.30 17.23 -11.84
CA LEU A 315 17.51 17.46 -12.65
C LEU A 315 17.37 16.89 -14.08
N LEU A 316 16.70 15.74 -14.23
CA LEU A 316 16.40 15.22 -15.58
C LEU A 316 15.47 16.14 -16.39
N GLU A 317 14.51 16.81 -15.73
CA GLU A 317 13.66 17.80 -16.39
C GLU A 317 14.46 19.01 -16.89
N SER A 318 15.53 19.41 -16.18
CA SER A 318 16.47 20.49 -16.58
C SER A 318 17.63 20.04 -17.46
N GLY A 319 17.75 18.73 -17.76
CA GLY A 319 18.77 18.17 -18.64
C GLY A 319 20.08 17.77 -17.94
N ASP A 320 20.21 17.94 -16.61
CA ASP A 320 21.41 17.51 -15.86
C ASP A 320 21.34 16.03 -15.47
N ALA A 321 21.57 15.15 -16.44
CA ALA A 321 21.57 13.72 -16.24
C ALA A 321 22.76 13.22 -15.40
N ILE A 322 23.89 13.94 -15.40
CA ILE A 322 25.09 13.55 -14.65
C ILE A 322 24.83 13.67 -13.15
N SER A 323 24.36 14.82 -12.69
CA SER A 323 24.01 15.03 -11.28
C SER A 323 22.84 14.16 -10.85
N ALA A 324 21.85 13.95 -11.73
CA ALA A 324 20.73 13.05 -11.47
C ALA A 324 21.20 11.60 -11.24
N TYR A 325 22.13 11.11 -12.06
CA TYR A 325 22.74 9.80 -11.88
C TYR A 325 23.52 9.73 -10.57
N ALA A 326 24.39 10.70 -10.27
CA ALA A 326 25.19 10.72 -9.05
C ALA A 326 24.33 10.67 -7.79
N LEU A 327 23.21 11.40 -7.77
CA LEU A 327 22.24 11.35 -6.67
C LEU A 327 21.58 9.97 -6.53
N SER A 328 21.16 9.36 -7.63
CA SER A 328 20.46 8.08 -7.61
C SER A 328 21.39 6.91 -7.27
N ALA A 329 22.59 6.86 -7.89
CA ALA A 329 23.59 5.82 -7.67
C ALA A 329 24.23 5.89 -6.28
N GLY A 330 24.25 7.08 -5.69
CA GLY A 330 24.86 7.32 -4.37
C GLY A 330 23.94 7.02 -3.19
N HIS A 331 22.81 6.32 -3.35
CA HIS A 331 21.87 6.05 -2.27
C HIS A 331 22.43 5.12 -1.19
N LEU A 332 21.82 5.19 0.01
CA LEU A 332 22.07 4.29 1.14
C LEU A 332 20.76 3.59 1.58
N ALA A 333 19.81 3.46 0.69
CA ALA A 333 18.53 2.80 0.98
C ALA A 333 18.73 1.41 1.59
N VAL A 334 17.90 1.07 2.57
CA VAL A 334 17.98 -0.18 3.34
C VAL A 334 16.79 -1.09 3.03
N SER A 335 15.57 -0.56 2.99
CA SER A 335 14.41 -1.37 2.62
C SER A 335 14.48 -1.81 1.15
N ASP A 336 13.99 -3.01 0.86
CA ASP A 336 13.98 -3.54 -0.50
C ASP A 336 13.23 -2.61 -1.45
N GLU A 337 12.13 -2.01 -1.02
CA GLU A 337 11.37 -1.05 -1.83
C GLU A 337 12.20 0.19 -2.19
N ALA A 338 12.86 0.80 -1.21
CA ALA A 338 13.67 1.99 -1.45
C ALA A 338 14.91 1.67 -2.29
N ARG A 339 15.53 0.50 -2.10
CA ARG A 339 16.65 -0.02 -2.89
C ARG A 339 16.23 -0.28 -4.34
N GLN A 340 15.11 -0.99 -4.55
CA GLN A 340 14.58 -1.28 -5.90
C GLN A 340 14.34 0.01 -6.69
N GLU A 341 13.70 1.01 -6.09
CA GLU A 341 13.43 2.27 -6.76
C GLU A 341 14.70 3.09 -7.03
N SER A 342 15.70 3.01 -6.16
CA SER A 342 16.96 3.76 -6.33
C SER A 342 17.86 3.11 -7.38
N GLU A 343 18.03 1.78 -7.33
CA GLU A 343 18.79 1.03 -8.33
C GLU A 343 18.13 1.12 -9.71
N PHE A 344 16.82 1.00 -9.77
CA PHE A 344 16.10 1.20 -11.02
C PHE A 344 16.36 2.59 -11.61
N LEU A 345 16.19 3.65 -10.80
CA LEU A 345 16.35 5.02 -11.30
C LEU A 345 17.80 5.28 -11.78
N ALA A 346 18.81 4.80 -11.05
CA ALA A 346 20.21 4.92 -11.45
C ALA A 346 20.49 4.18 -12.78
N GLY A 347 20.06 2.93 -12.91
CA GLY A 347 20.21 2.15 -14.13
C GLY A 347 19.50 2.78 -15.33
N TRP A 348 18.27 3.25 -15.12
CA TRP A 348 17.48 3.91 -16.17
C TRP A 348 18.10 5.23 -16.64
N ILE A 349 18.61 6.05 -15.71
CA ILE A 349 19.33 7.29 -16.07
C ILE A 349 20.58 6.96 -16.88
N ALA A 350 21.39 5.99 -16.42
CA ALA A 350 22.60 5.58 -17.12
C ALA A 350 22.28 5.09 -18.55
N LEU A 351 21.26 4.25 -18.70
CA LEU A 351 20.89 3.67 -20.00
C LEU A 351 20.28 4.70 -20.94
N ARG A 352 19.34 5.53 -20.46
CA ARG A 352 18.48 6.35 -21.34
C ARG A 352 18.91 7.80 -21.49
N PHE A 353 19.61 8.35 -20.51
CA PHE A 353 20.02 9.77 -20.51
C PHE A 353 21.53 9.94 -20.70
N LEU A 354 22.33 8.98 -20.20
CA LEU A 354 23.78 9.01 -20.39
C LEU A 354 24.23 8.12 -21.58
N SER A 355 23.33 7.33 -22.16
CA SER A 355 23.63 6.37 -23.22
C SER A 355 24.78 5.41 -22.85
N ASP A 356 24.85 5.02 -21.57
CA ASP A 356 25.91 4.19 -21.00
C ASP A 356 25.33 2.87 -20.47
N PRO A 357 25.10 1.88 -21.35
CA PRO A 357 24.52 0.60 -20.95
C PRO A 357 25.48 -0.23 -20.08
N VAL A 358 26.78 -0.01 -20.16
CA VAL A 358 27.77 -0.69 -19.31
C VAL A 358 27.63 -0.23 -17.86
N ARG A 359 27.41 1.04 -17.64
CA ARG A 359 27.13 1.62 -16.32
C ARG A 359 25.74 1.24 -15.80
N ALA A 360 24.77 1.04 -16.68
CA ALA A 360 23.41 0.68 -16.33
C ALA A 360 23.26 -0.78 -15.83
N ALA A 361 23.98 -1.70 -16.44
CA ALA A 361 23.83 -3.14 -16.19
C ALA A 361 23.99 -3.54 -14.71
N PRO A 362 25.03 -3.12 -13.97
CA PRO A 362 25.20 -3.47 -12.56
C PRO A 362 24.03 -2.99 -11.66
N HIS A 363 23.37 -1.89 -12.00
CA HIS A 363 22.19 -1.42 -11.28
C HIS A 363 20.99 -2.35 -11.47
N PHE A 364 20.76 -2.81 -12.70
CA PHE A 364 19.69 -3.75 -12.98
C PHE A 364 19.97 -5.16 -12.45
N ASP A 365 21.24 -5.57 -12.34
CA ASP A 365 21.61 -6.83 -11.69
C ASP A 365 21.30 -6.77 -10.19
N ARG A 366 21.72 -5.69 -9.48
CA ARG A 366 21.34 -5.49 -8.07
C ARG A 366 19.82 -5.36 -7.88
N LEU A 367 19.12 -4.73 -8.82
CA LEU A 367 17.65 -4.70 -8.81
C LEU A 367 17.08 -6.11 -8.87
N ALA A 368 17.61 -6.99 -9.71
CA ALA A 368 17.14 -8.39 -9.83
C ALA A 368 17.37 -9.18 -8.53
N GLU A 369 18.53 -9.00 -7.87
CA GLU A 369 18.87 -9.67 -6.62
C GLU A 369 17.86 -9.40 -5.47
N ILE A 370 17.30 -8.18 -5.44
CA ILE A 370 16.37 -7.74 -4.38
C ILE A 370 14.90 -7.79 -4.82
N SER A 371 14.60 -8.30 -6.02
CA SER A 371 13.25 -8.38 -6.57
C SER A 371 12.61 -9.73 -6.27
N HIS A 372 11.61 -9.75 -5.39
CA HIS A 372 10.96 -10.98 -4.96
C HIS A 372 9.55 -11.18 -5.54
N SER A 373 8.84 -10.08 -5.83
CA SER A 373 7.51 -10.18 -6.45
C SER A 373 7.60 -10.43 -7.95
N PRO A 374 6.60 -11.08 -8.57
CA PRO A 374 6.54 -11.27 -10.03
C PRO A 374 6.72 -9.97 -10.81
N GLN A 375 6.08 -8.90 -10.36
CA GLN A 375 6.18 -7.59 -10.99
C GLN A 375 7.59 -7.00 -10.94
N ALA A 376 8.25 -7.11 -9.78
CA ALA A 376 9.61 -6.61 -9.60
C ALA A 376 10.62 -7.43 -10.42
N ARG A 377 10.48 -8.77 -10.43
CA ARG A 377 11.31 -9.66 -11.24
C ARG A 377 11.18 -9.37 -12.73
N ALA A 378 9.95 -9.24 -13.23
CA ALA A 378 9.71 -8.90 -14.62
C ALA A 378 10.33 -7.54 -15.00
N ARG A 379 10.20 -6.53 -14.13
CA ARG A 379 10.81 -5.21 -14.33
C ARG A 379 12.32 -5.30 -14.41
N ALA A 380 12.94 -5.99 -13.47
CA ALA A 380 14.40 -6.17 -13.45
C ALA A 380 14.91 -6.89 -14.69
N ALA A 381 14.30 -8.03 -15.05
CA ALA A 381 14.67 -8.82 -16.22
C ALA A 381 14.47 -8.03 -17.54
N TRP A 382 13.35 -7.31 -17.69
CA TRP A 382 13.10 -6.44 -18.83
C TRP A 382 14.22 -5.41 -19.01
N TRP A 383 14.58 -4.67 -17.95
CA TRP A 383 15.59 -3.61 -18.05
C TRP A 383 17.01 -4.15 -18.18
N ARG A 384 17.31 -5.35 -17.64
CA ARG A 384 18.54 -6.10 -17.99
C ARG A 384 18.59 -6.41 -19.48
N GLY A 385 17.47 -6.90 -20.04
CA GLY A 385 17.34 -7.15 -21.47
C GLY A 385 17.56 -5.88 -22.32
N ARG A 386 16.99 -4.73 -21.92
CA ARG A 386 17.20 -3.45 -22.60
C ARG A 386 18.65 -2.96 -22.52
N ALA A 387 19.34 -3.18 -21.39
CA ALA A 387 20.75 -2.82 -21.24
C ALA A 387 21.65 -3.78 -22.07
N ALA A 388 21.36 -5.07 -22.06
CA ALA A 388 22.07 -6.06 -22.86
C ALA A 388 21.89 -5.82 -24.37
N GLU A 389 20.67 -5.47 -24.79
CA GLU A 389 20.36 -5.10 -26.19
C GLU A 389 21.20 -3.91 -26.66
N ALA A 390 21.30 -2.85 -25.83
CA ALA A 390 22.12 -1.68 -26.13
C ALA A 390 23.61 -2.00 -26.24
N GLN A 391 24.07 -3.12 -25.67
CA GLN A 391 25.44 -3.64 -25.77
C GLN A 391 25.61 -4.69 -26.86
N ALA A 392 24.54 -5.04 -27.61
CA ALA A 392 24.50 -6.17 -28.53
C ALA A 392 24.95 -7.50 -27.89
N ALA A 393 24.65 -7.70 -26.61
CA ALA A 393 25.07 -8.87 -25.85
C ALA A 393 24.24 -10.12 -26.20
N ALA A 394 24.89 -11.29 -26.23
CA ALA A 394 24.23 -12.56 -26.51
C ALA A 394 23.15 -12.98 -25.51
N THR A 395 23.20 -12.42 -24.29
CA THR A 395 22.25 -12.68 -23.20
C THR A 395 20.92 -11.92 -23.32
N THR A 396 20.77 -11.06 -24.32
CA THR A 396 19.59 -10.19 -24.50
C THR A 396 18.27 -10.97 -24.49
N GLU A 397 18.18 -12.04 -25.31
CA GLU A 397 16.95 -12.83 -25.40
C GLU A 397 16.63 -13.55 -24.10
N ALA A 398 17.65 -14.08 -23.40
CA ALA A 398 17.46 -14.78 -22.13
C ALA A 398 16.78 -13.90 -21.06
N PHE A 399 17.14 -12.63 -20.98
CA PHE A 399 16.51 -11.69 -20.04
C PHE A 399 15.05 -11.37 -20.42
N PHE A 400 14.73 -11.26 -21.70
CA PHE A 400 13.34 -11.10 -22.11
C PHE A 400 12.52 -12.37 -21.89
N VAL A 401 13.11 -13.57 -22.05
CA VAL A 401 12.47 -14.84 -21.69
C VAL A 401 12.18 -14.88 -20.20
N GLU A 402 13.16 -14.52 -19.34
CA GLU A 402 12.97 -14.42 -17.89
C GLU A 402 11.81 -13.47 -17.51
N ALA A 403 11.75 -12.28 -18.13
CA ALA A 403 10.66 -11.34 -17.90
C ALA A 403 9.30 -11.94 -18.34
N ALA A 404 9.25 -12.65 -19.45
CA ALA A 404 8.04 -13.21 -20.05
C ALA A 404 7.39 -14.33 -19.22
N GLU A 405 8.12 -14.93 -18.26
CA GLU A 405 7.58 -15.91 -17.32
C GLU A 405 6.51 -15.29 -16.38
N HIS A 406 6.50 -13.97 -16.24
CA HIS A 406 5.58 -13.23 -15.38
C HIS A 406 4.47 -12.55 -16.20
N SER A 407 3.65 -13.35 -16.91
CA SER A 407 2.62 -12.88 -17.84
C SER A 407 1.52 -12.02 -17.21
N GLU A 408 1.37 -12.05 -15.90
CA GLU A 408 0.45 -11.21 -15.12
C GLU A 408 0.97 -9.78 -14.88
N SER A 409 2.23 -9.49 -15.23
CA SER A 409 2.87 -8.20 -14.98
C SER A 409 3.06 -7.38 -16.26
N PHE A 410 3.09 -6.05 -16.11
CA PHE A 410 3.31 -5.11 -17.22
C PHE A 410 4.56 -5.43 -18.05
N TYR A 411 5.70 -5.59 -17.39
CA TYR A 411 6.96 -5.88 -18.08
C TYR A 411 7.02 -7.31 -18.63
N GLY A 412 6.33 -8.25 -18.00
CA GLY A 412 6.18 -9.60 -18.52
C GLY A 412 5.37 -9.64 -19.82
N GLN A 413 4.28 -8.89 -19.88
CA GLN A 413 3.45 -8.75 -21.08
C GLN A 413 4.23 -8.06 -22.22
N LEU A 414 5.03 -7.03 -21.91
CA LEU A 414 5.94 -6.39 -22.88
C LEU A 414 6.96 -7.38 -23.43
N ALA A 415 7.55 -8.19 -22.58
CA ALA A 415 8.54 -9.17 -22.99
C ALA A 415 7.91 -10.27 -23.87
N ARG A 416 6.72 -10.74 -23.53
CA ARG A 416 5.95 -11.69 -24.34
C ARG A 416 5.64 -11.15 -25.73
N ALA A 417 5.14 -9.90 -25.81
CA ALA A 417 4.88 -9.22 -27.07
C ALA A 417 6.16 -9.12 -27.93
N ARG A 418 7.29 -8.77 -27.30
CA ARG A 418 8.58 -8.71 -27.99
C ARG A 418 9.05 -10.06 -28.53
N LEU A 419 8.76 -11.15 -27.82
CA LEU A 419 9.11 -12.52 -28.22
C LEU A 419 8.08 -13.15 -29.17
N GLY A 420 7.04 -12.42 -29.60
CA GLY A 420 5.96 -12.95 -30.44
C GLY A 420 5.09 -14.00 -29.73
N ARG A 421 5.07 -14.02 -28.40
CA ARG A 421 4.23 -14.90 -27.58
C ARG A 421 2.88 -14.24 -27.31
N PRO A 422 1.81 -15.00 -26.98
CA PRO A 422 0.56 -14.41 -26.48
C PRO A 422 0.84 -13.47 -25.32
N ALA A 423 0.17 -12.31 -25.28
CA ALA A 423 0.50 -11.23 -24.34
C ALA A 423 0.39 -11.67 -22.87
N THR A 424 -0.56 -12.56 -22.56
CA THR A 424 -0.75 -13.07 -21.19
C THR A 424 -1.34 -14.48 -21.22
N GLU A 425 -1.22 -15.18 -20.10
CA GLU A 425 -1.82 -16.50 -19.85
C GLU A 425 -2.30 -16.56 -18.41
N LEU A 426 -3.40 -17.26 -18.18
CA LEU A 426 -3.84 -17.57 -16.82
C LEU A 426 -3.13 -18.84 -16.34
N ARG A 427 -2.58 -18.77 -15.15
CA ARG A 427 -1.94 -19.91 -14.50
C ARG A 427 -3.01 -20.76 -13.80
N PRO A 428 -2.94 -22.09 -13.90
CA PRO A 428 -3.86 -22.94 -13.15
C PRO A 428 -3.64 -22.78 -11.66
N ALA A 429 -4.73 -22.81 -10.90
CA ALA A 429 -4.65 -22.85 -9.44
C ALA A 429 -3.94 -24.15 -8.99
N PRO A 430 -3.14 -24.11 -7.89
CA PRO A 430 -2.53 -25.31 -7.35
C PRO A 430 -3.58 -26.39 -7.07
N PRO A 431 -3.24 -27.68 -7.28
CA PRO A 431 -4.15 -28.76 -6.92
C PRO A 431 -4.41 -28.75 -5.41
N ALA A 432 -5.65 -29.03 -5.02
CA ALA A 432 -5.98 -29.18 -3.62
C ALA A 432 -5.39 -30.51 -3.10
N ALA A 433 -4.58 -30.45 -2.06
CA ALA A 433 -4.21 -31.65 -1.34
C ALA A 433 -5.43 -32.27 -0.63
N GLU A 434 -5.43 -33.58 -0.49
CA GLU A 434 -6.46 -34.27 0.29
C GLU A 434 -6.39 -33.79 1.74
N GLY A 435 -7.51 -33.25 2.23
CA GLY A 435 -7.58 -32.68 3.59
C GLY A 435 -7.31 -31.18 3.72
N ALA A 436 -6.77 -30.47 2.70
CA ALA A 436 -6.53 -29.03 2.77
C ALA A 436 -7.81 -28.21 3.11
N ALA A 437 -8.95 -28.61 2.58
CA ALA A 437 -10.25 -28.01 2.90
C ALA A 437 -10.72 -28.29 4.34
N ARG A 438 -10.09 -29.24 5.05
CA ARG A 438 -10.41 -29.57 6.44
C ARG A 438 -9.59 -28.81 7.46
N ALA A 439 -8.58 -28.04 7.02
CA ALA A 439 -7.79 -27.19 7.91
C ALA A 439 -8.69 -26.24 8.70
N ALA A 440 -8.45 -26.11 10.00
CA ALA A 440 -9.32 -25.33 10.89
C ALA A 440 -9.52 -23.88 10.43
N PRO A 441 -8.49 -23.12 9.98
CA PRO A 441 -8.67 -21.75 9.49
C PRO A 441 -9.53 -21.67 8.22
N VAL A 442 -9.43 -22.66 7.31
CA VAL A 442 -10.24 -22.68 6.08
C VAL A 442 -11.72 -22.91 6.42
N ARG A 443 -12.00 -23.89 7.29
CA ARG A 443 -13.37 -24.17 7.74
C ARG A 443 -13.96 -23.05 8.59
N ALA A 444 -13.14 -22.38 9.39
CA ALA A 444 -13.56 -21.22 10.18
C ALA A 444 -13.93 -20.03 9.29
N ALA A 445 -13.15 -19.75 8.23
CA ALA A 445 -13.50 -18.72 7.25
C ALA A 445 -14.81 -19.05 6.54
N GLU A 446 -15.01 -20.30 6.10
CA GLU A 446 -16.26 -20.77 5.50
C GLU A 446 -17.46 -20.61 6.46
N LEU A 447 -17.28 -20.97 7.73
CA LEU A 447 -18.30 -20.80 8.77
C LEU A 447 -18.66 -19.33 8.98
N LEU A 448 -17.67 -18.45 9.13
CA LEU A 448 -17.91 -17.03 9.37
C LEU A 448 -18.65 -16.38 8.18
N PHE A 449 -18.31 -16.76 6.94
CA PHE A 449 -19.08 -16.33 5.76
C PHE A 449 -20.53 -16.83 5.81
N ALA A 450 -20.74 -18.10 6.15
CA ALA A 450 -22.07 -18.68 6.25
C ALA A 450 -22.93 -18.02 7.34
N LEU A 451 -22.30 -17.59 8.45
CA LEU A 451 -22.93 -16.82 9.52
C LEU A 451 -23.16 -15.33 9.17
N GLY A 452 -22.78 -14.89 7.98
CA GLY A 452 -22.89 -13.50 7.55
C GLY A 452 -21.88 -12.55 8.20
N GLN A 453 -20.87 -13.09 8.90
CA GLN A 453 -19.80 -12.31 9.53
C GLN A 453 -18.69 -12.00 8.50
N LYS A 454 -19.03 -11.28 7.41
CA LYS A 454 -18.15 -11.07 6.26
C LYS A 454 -16.82 -10.41 6.63
N ASP A 455 -16.83 -9.39 7.50
CA ASP A 455 -15.61 -8.68 7.91
C ASP A 455 -14.67 -9.58 8.72
N ALA A 456 -15.21 -10.42 9.59
CA ALA A 456 -14.46 -11.41 10.35
C ALA A 456 -13.87 -12.48 9.42
N ALA A 457 -14.69 -13.01 8.51
CA ALA A 457 -14.27 -14.00 7.53
C ALA A 457 -13.15 -13.48 6.61
N LEU A 458 -13.30 -12.24 6.10
CA LEU A 458 -12.26 -11.60 5.29
C LEU A 458 -10.98 -11.37 6.09
N ALA A 459 -11.07 -10.87 7.32
CA ALA A 459 -9.91 -10.67 8.18
C ALA A 459 -9.17 -11.99 8.44
N LEU A 460 -9.89 -13.05 8.80
CA LEU A 460 -9.32 -14.39 8.99
C LEU A 460 -8.67 -14.90 7.70
N THR A 461 -9.35 -14.72 6.55
CA THR A 461 -8.83 -15.11 5.24
C THR A 461 -7.51 -14.42 4.92
N LEU A 462 -7.42 -13.12 5.15
CA LEU A 462 -6.21 -12.34 4.85
C LEU A 462 -5.07 -12.63 5.82
N GLU A 463 -5.36 -12.87 7.09
CA GLU A 463 -4.35 -13.31 8.07
C GLU A 463 -3.86 -14.73 7.76
N ALA A 464 -4.79 -15.66 7.48
CA ALA A 464 -4.48 -17.04 7.12
C ALA A 464 -3.64 -17.13 5.83
N ALA A 465 -3.92 -16.27 4.85
CA ALA A 465 -3.16 -16.23 3.62
C ALA A 465 -1.67 -15.87 3.81
N GLN A 466 -1.28 -15.32 4.95
CA GLN A 466 0.13 -15.01 5.22
C GLN A 466 0.95 -16.25 5.63
N ASP A 467 0.32 -17.23 6.28
CA ASP A 467 1.03 -18.33 6.94
C ASP A 467 0.66 -19.72 6.38
N LEU A 468 -0.53 -19.90 5.78
CA LEU A 468 -1.01 -21.19 5.31
C LEU A 468 -0.13 -21.80 4.20
N PRO A 469 -0.01 -23.15 4.12
CA PRO A 469 0.59 -23.84 2.99
C PRO A 469 -0.13 -23.54 1.65
N PRO A 470 0.55 -23.68 0.49
CA PRO A 470 -0.03 -23.34 -0.83
C PRO A 470 -1.35 -24.05 -1.16
N ASP A 471 -1.49 -25.31 -0.79
CA ASP A 471 -2.70 -26.11 -1.01
C ASP A 471 -3.88 -25.63 -0.14
N GLN A 472 -3.62 -25.20 1.09
CA GLN A 472 -4.62 -24.60 1.96
C GLN A 472 -5.00 -23.18 1.49
N LEU A 473 -4.07 -22.42 0.93
CA LEU A 473 -4.35 -21.15 0.26
C LEU A 473 -5.29 -21.36 -0.94
N ALA A 474 -5.07 -22.40 -1.73
CA ALA A 474 -5.95 -22.74 -2.82
C ALA A 474 -7.37 -23.14 -2.32
N ALA A 475 -7.45 -23.86 -1.20
CA ALA A 475 -8.74 -24.18 -0.56
C ALA A 475 -9.46 -22.93 -0.05
N LEU A 476 -8.73 -22.01 0.60
CA LEU A 476 -9.24 -20.72 1.06
C LEU A 476 -9.74 -19.86 -0.11
N GLY A 477 -9.00 -19.86 -1.23
CA GLY A 477 -9.43 -19.23 -2.48
C GLY A 477 -10.77 -19.75 -2.98
N ARG A 478 -11.02 -21.07 -2.91
CA ARG A 478 -12.35 -21.64 -3.27
C ARG A 478 -13.46 -21.19 -2.33
N VAL A 479 -13.18 -21.08 -1.03
CA VAL A 479 -14.16 -20.52 -0.06
C VAL A 479 -14.47 -19.07 -0.43
N ALA A 480 -13.48 -18.26 -0.75
CA ALA A 480 -13.67 -16.89 -1.19
C ALA A 480 -14.48 -16.78 -2.50
N ALA A 481 -14.18 -17.64 -3.48
CA ALA A 481 -14.92 -17.70 -4.76
C ALA A 481 -16.41 -18.04 -4.57
N ALA A 482 -16.71 -18.96 -3.65
CA ALA A 482 -18.09 -19.40 -3.38
C ALA A 482 -18.97 -18.27 -2.78
N GLN A 483 -18.37 -17.16 -2.33
CA GLN A 483 -19.15 -16.03 -1.82
C GLN A 483 -19.78 -15.17 -2.93
N GLY A 484 -19.32 -15.27 -4.17
CA GLY A 484 -19.75 -14.39 -5.27
C GLY A 484 -19.44 -12.93 -5.01
N ASP A 485 -18.34 -12.65 -4.29
CA ASP A 485 -17.91 -11.31 -3.91
C ASP A 485 -16.52 -11.06 -4.51
N ALA A 486 -16.48 -10.21 -5.53
CA ALA A 486 -15.27 -9.91 -6.29
C ALA A 486 -14.18 -9.25 -5.43
N HIS A 487 -14.55 -8.45 -4.42
CA HIS A 487 -13.61 -7.84 -3.50
C HIS A 487 -12.88 -8.89 -2.67
N ILE A 488 -13.61 -9.80 -2.05
CA ILE A 488 -13.07 -10.90 -1.24
C ILE A 488 -12.17 -11.80 -2.11
N ALA A 489 -12.65 -12.19 -3.29
CA ALA A 489 -11.92 -13.03 -4.23
C ALA A 489 -10.57 -12.38 -4.61
N LEU A 490 -10.59 -11.11 -5.02
CA LEU A 490 -9.40 -10.37 -5.41
C LEU A 490 -8.40 -10.20 -4.25
N LEU A 491 -8.85 -9.84 -3.04
CA LEU A 491 -7.95 -9.66 -1.91
C LEU A 491 -7.27 -10.98 -1.51
N THR A 492 -8.01 -12.09 -1.54
CA THR A 492 -7.49 -13.43 -1.31
C THR A 492 -6.43 -13.80 -2.35
N ALA A 493 -6.72 -13.57 -3.63
CA ALA A 493 -5.76 -13.84 -4.72
C ALA A 493 -4.50 -12.98 -4.62
N LYS A 494 -4.63 -11.69 -4.28
CA LYS A 494 -3.48 -10.80 -4.05
C LYS A 494 -2.60 -11.29 -2.88
N ALA A 495 -3.21 -11.77 -1.81
CA ALA A 495 -2.48 -12.32 -0.67
C ALA A 495 -1.74 -13.62 -1.03
N ALA A 496 -2.39 -14.52 -1.77
CA ALA A 496 -1.80 -15.75 -2.27
C ALA A 496 -0.64 -15.49 -3.24
N LEU A 497 -0.81 -14.54 -4.17
CA LEU A 497 0.21 -14.18 -5.16
C LEU A 497 1.50 -13.66 -4.52
N ARG A 498 1.42 -12.90 -3.43
CA ARG A 498 2.63 -12.45 -2.68
C ARG A 498 3.48 -13.61 -2.19
N ARG A 499 2.88 -14.78 -2.01
CA ARG A 499 3.55 -16.02 -1.61
C ARG A 499 3.85 -16.96 -2.79
N GLY A 500 3.70 -16.48 -4.03
CA GLY A 500 3.94 -17.25 -5.25
C GLY A 500 2.81 -18.24 -5.60
N VAL A 501 1.67 -18.18 -4.91
CA VAL A 501 0.50 -19.05 -5.20
C VAL A 501 -0.39 -18.34 -6.21
N ALA A 502 -0.52 -18.90 -7.40
CA ALA A 502 -1.36 -18.36 -8.46
C ALA A 502 -2.84 -18.75 -8.22
N LEU A 503 -3.68 -17.75 -8.05
CA LEU A 503 -5.15 -17.85 -8.03
C LEU A 503 -5.71 -16.87 -9.08
N ASP A 504 -5.27 -17.01 -10.32
CA ASP A 504 -5.48 -16.00 -11.36
C ASP A 504 -6.95 -15.77 -11.68
N GLU A 505 -7.78 -16.80 -11.67
CA GLU A 505 -9.24 -16.64 -11.89
C GLU A 505 -9.89 -15.74 -10.83
N LEU A 506 -9.44 -15.84 -9.57
CA LEU A 506 -9.90 -14.99 -8.47
C LEU A 506 -9.26 -13.61 -8.51
N GLY A 507 -8.04 -13.52 -9.03
CA GLY A 507 -7.29 -12.28 -9.16
C GLY A 507 -7.88 -11.29 -10.16
N TRP A 508 -8.66 -11.79 -11.12
CA TRP A 508 -9.35 -10.99 -12.14
C TRP A 508 -10.82 -11.42 -12.27
N PRO A 509 -11.66 -11.21 -11.22
CA PRO A 509 -13.07 -11.58 -11.25
C PRO A 509 -13.83 -10.77 -12.30
N LEU A 510 -14.80 -11.40 -13.00
CA LEU A 510 -15.59 -10.75 -14.06
C LEU A 510 -16.85 -10.05 -13.54
N ASP A 511 -17.29 -10.38 -12.35
CA ASP A 511 -18.46 -9.85 -11.65
C ASP A 511 -18.14 -8.60 -10.78
N GLY A 512 -16.87 -8.15 -10.76
CA GLY A 512 -16.44 -7.01 -9.97
C GLY A 512 -17.02 -5.66 -10.38
N VAL A 513 -17.52 -5.53 -11.61
CA VAL A 513 -18.28 -4.38 -12.09
C VAL A 513 -19.69 -4.89 -12.47
N PRO A 514 -20.75 -4.38 -11.85
CA PRO A 514 -22.11 -4.80 -12.17
C PRO A 514 -22.46 -4.45 -13.61
N ASP A 515 -23.47 -5.16 -14.17
CA ASP A 515 -24.00 -4.80 -15.47
C ASP A 515 -24.77 -3.47 -15.37
N PHE A 516 -24.50 -2.59 -16.31
CA PHE A 516 -25.16 -1.30 -16.43
C PHE A 516 -25.48 -0.99 -17.90
N ALA A 517 -26.49 -0.16 -18.14
CA ALA A 517 -26.77 0.35 -19.48
C ALA A 517 -25.64 1.32 -19.89
N PRO A 518 -24.84 1.01 -20.93
CA PRO A 518 -23.76 1.91 -21.34
C PRO A 518 -24.34 3.21 -21.91
N LEU A 519 -23.74 4.33 -21.54
CA LEU A 519 -24.01 5.62 -22.16
C LEU A 519 -23.19 5.75 -23.45
N PRO A 520 -23.61 6.61 -24.40
CA PRO A 520 -22.77 6.89 -25.57
C PRO A 520 -21.35 7.27 -25.16
N HIS A 521 -20.34 6.70 -25.83
CA HIS A 521 -18.92 6.89 -25.51
C HIS A 521 -18.45 6.29 -24.17
N SER A 522 -19.22 5.44 -23.49
CA SER A 522 -18.72 4.72 -22.32
C SER A 522 -17.55 3.82 -22.68
N ALA A 523 -16.55 3.77 -21.79
CA ALA A 523 -15.42 2.85 -21.93
C ALA A 523 -15.89 1.37 -21.99
N PRO A 524 -15.23 0.53 -22.78
CA PRO A 524 -15.56 -0.91 -22.85
C PRO A 524 -15.42 -1.62 -21.50
N ARG A 525 -16.17 -2.70 -21.28
CA ARG A 525 -16.18 -3.49 -20.04
C ARG A 525 -14.79 -3.91 -19.55
N PRO A 526 -13.85 -4.41 -20.39
CA PRO A 526 -12.50 -4.75 -19.92
C PRO A 526 -11.76 -3.58 -19.30
N VAL A 527 -11.93 -2.37 -19.86
CA VAL A 527 -11.29 -1.14 -19.35
C VAL A 527 -11.91 -0.71 -18.03
N ALA A 528 -13.25 -0.79 -17.91
CA ALA A 528 -13.96 -0.48 -16.66
C ALA A 528 -13.55 -1.45 -15.53
N LEU A 529 -13.45 -2.75 -15.82
CA LEU A 529 -12.96 -3.77 -14.88
C LEU A 529 -11.52 -3.49 -14.44
N ALA A 530 -10.62 -3.14 -15.38
CA ALA A 530 -9.22 -2.85 -15.08
C ALA A 530 -9.06 -1.64 -14.14
N ILE A 531 -9.86 -0.59 -14.37
CA ILE A 531 -9.90 0.60 -13.51
C ILE A 531 -10.48 0.25 -12.13
N ALA A 532 -11.69 -0.33 -12.05
CA ALA A 532 -12.33 -0.63 -10.78
C ALA A 532 -11.47 -1.56 -9.89
N ARG A 533 -10.78 -2.54 -10.51
CA ARG A 533 -9.82 -3.39 -9.81
C ARG A 533 -8.69 -2.61 -9.16
N GLN A 534 -8.20 -1.56 -9.83
CA GLN A 534 -7.11 -0.74 -9.34
C GLN A 534 -7.58 0.30 -8.32
N GLU A 535 -8.75 0.88 -8.52
CA GLU A 535 -9.28 1.98 -7.71
C GLU A 535 -9.78 1.52 -6.34
N SER A 536 -10.65 0.53 -6.31
CA SER A 536 -11.33 0.08 -5.08
C SER A 536 -11.07 -1.38 -4.73
N ALA A 537 -10.37 -2.13 -5.58
CA ALA A 537 -10.38 -3.60 -5.53
C ALA A 537 -11.82 -4.16 -5.53
N PHE A 538 -12.74 -3.50 -6.23
CA PHE A 538 -14.18 -3.82 -6.31
C PHE A 538 -14.98 -3.60 -5.03
N ASP A 539 -14.48 -2.79 -4.07
CA ASP A 539 -15.29 -2.36 -2.93
C ASP A 539 -16.23 -1.20 -3.34
N PRO A 540 -17.55 -1.42 -3.38
CA PRO A 540 -18.49 -0.36 -3.75
C PRO A 540 -18.61 0.74 -2.69
N ALA A 541 -18.24 0.47 -1.44
CA ALA A 541 -18.30 1.42 -0.34
C ALA A 541 -16.99 2.17 -0.12
N ALA A 542 -15.96 1.92 -0.93
CA ALA A 542 -14.64 2.50 -0.77
C ALA A 542 -14.65 4.03 -0.72
N ARG A 543 -13.88 4.58 0.22
CA ARG A 543 -13.66 6.03 0.40
C ARG A 543 -12.17 6.30 0.57
N SER A 544 -11.59 7.12 -0.31
CA SER A 544 -10.20 7.50 -0.16
C SER A 544 -10.04 8.67 0.84
N SER A 545 -8.81 8.84 1.35
CA SER A 545 -8.46 9.98 2.20
C SER A 545 -8.60 11.33 1.47
N ALA A 546 -8.55 11.33 0.14
CA ALA A 546 -8.76 12.50 -0.70
C ALA A 546 -10.25 12.78 -0.99
N GLY A 547 -11.16 11.90 -0.58
CA GLY A 547 -12.60 12.03 -0.78
C GLY A 547 -13.13 11.43 -2.09
N ALA A 548 -12.38 10.57 -2.76
CA ALA A 548 -12.89 9.77 -3.87
C ALA A 548 -13.82 8.65 -3.36
N LEU A 549 -14.89 8.33 -4.11
CA LEU A 549 -16.01 7.53 -3.65
C LEU A 549 -16.35 6.36 -4.58
N GLY A 550 -16.57 5.19 -3.97
CA GLY A 550 -17.20 4.02 -4.56
C GLY A 550 -16.31 3.22 -5.50
N LEU A 551 -16.93 2.34 -6.26
CA LEU A 551 -16.32 1.31 -7.09
C LEU A 551 -15.19 1.82 -8.00
N MET A 552 -15.41 2.96 -8.68
CA MET A 552 -14.46 3.58 -9.60
C MET A 552 -13.81 4.85 -9.03
N GLN A 553 -13.88 5.05 -7.71
CA GLN A 553 -13.23 6.15 -6.97
C GLN A 553 -13.44 7.53 -7.60
N MET A 554 -14.69 7.89 -7.85
CA MET A 554 -15.04 9.16 -8.43
C MET A 554 -14.95 10.30 -7.41
N MET A 555 -14.21 11.37 -7.73
CA MET A 555 -14.27 12.60 -6.93
C MET A 555 -15.68 13.22 -7.08
N PRO A 556 -16.34 13.68 -5.99
CA PRO A 556 -17.69 14.23 -6.06
C PRO A 556 -17.86 15.36 -7.09
N SER A 557 -16.85 16.23 -7.23
CA SER A 557 -16.87 17.30 -8.24
C SER A 557 -16.81 16.76 -9.68
N THR A 558 -15.99 15.75 -9.92
CA THR A 558 -15.88 15.06 -11.21
C THR A 558 -17.18 14.32 -11.51
N ALA A 559 -17.71 13.55 -10.56
CA ALA A 559 -18.97 12.81 -10.71
C ALA A 559 -20.15 13.73 -11.03
N ARG A 560 -20.26 14.88 -10.35
CA ARG A 560 -21.29 15.91 -10.62
C ARG A 560 -21.20 16.47 -12.04
N SER A 561 -19.97 16.79 -12.48
CA SER A 561 -19.75 17.27 -13.85
C SER A 561 -20.06 16.20 -14.89
N THR A 562 -19.66 14.96 -14.63
CA THR A 562 -19.89 13.80 -15.49
C THR A 562 -21.38 13.48 -15.59
N ALA A 563 -22.11 13.45 -14.47
CA ALA A 563 -23.58 13.23 -14.45
C ALA A 563 -24.31 14.25 -15.30
N ARG A 564 -23.96 15.55 -15.16
CA ARG A 564 -24.55 16.63 -15.99
C ARG A 564 -24.29 16.41 -17.48
N GLN A 565 -23.08 16.00 -17.87
CA GLN A 565 -22.72 15.75 -19.28
C GLN A 565 -23.42 14.49 -19.81
N ALA A 566 -23.64 13.52 -18.95
CA ALA A 566 -24.36 12.29 -19.25
C ALA A 566 -25.89 12.44 -19.24
N GLY A 567 -26.44 13.61 -18.87
CA GLY A 567 -27.88 13.82 -18.72
C GLY A 567 -28.49 13.08 -17.52
N LEU A 568 -27.68 12.71 -16.52
CA LEU A 568 -28.10 12.00 -15.31
C LEU A 568 -28.25 12.95 -14.12
N ALA A 569 -29.21 12.64 -13.23
CA ALA A 569 -29.29 13.33 -11.94
C ALA A 569 -28.09 12.96 -11.08
N PHE A 570 -27.45 13.96 -10.47
CA PHE A 570 -26.35 13.73 -9.55
C PHE A 570 -26.87 13.54 -8.12
N ASP A 571 -26.44 12.44 -7.51
CA ASP A 571 -26.63 12.15 -6.09
C ASP A 571 -25.32 11.57 -5.52
N GLU A 572 -24.72 12.28 -4.57
CA GLU A 572 -23.45 11.90 -3.96
C GLU A 572 -23.56 10.60 -3.13
N ALA A 573 -24.71 10.39 -2.46
CA ALA A 573 -24.93 9.18 -1.65
C ALA A 573 -24.90 7.91 -2.51
N ARG A 574 -25.38 8.01 -3.76
CA ARG A 574 -25.35 6.89 -4.73
C ARG A 574 -23.94 6.51 -5.16
N LEU A 575 -22.93 7.36 -4.99
CA LEU A 575 -21.57 7.00 -5.36
C LEU A 575 -21.01 5.81 -4.53
N THR A 576 -21.47 5.63 -3.31
CA THR A 576 -21.12 4.46 -2.47
C THR A 576 -22.28 3.51 -2.20
N GLY A 577 -23.52 3.97 -2.38
CA GLY A 577 -24.73 3.17 -2.12
C GLY A 577 -25.28 2.45 -3.36
N ASP A 578 -24.85 2.83 -4.56
CA ASP A 578 -25.34 2.27 -5.83
C ASP A 578 -24.17 1.99 -6.78
N PRO A 579 -23.62 0.76 -6.76
CA PRO A 579 -22.47 0.40 -7.59
C PRO A 579 -22.77 0.47 -9.10
N VAL A 580 -24.04 0.29 -9.52
CA VAL A 580 -24.44 0.43 -10.94
C VAL A 580 -24.29 1.88 -11.39
N TYR A 581 -24.78 2.82 -10.57
CA TYR A 581 -24.65 4.25 -10.83
C TYR A 581 -23.19 4.72 -10.88
N ASN A 582 -22.37 4.24 -9.91
CA ASN A 582 -20.94 4.57 -9.87
C ASN A 582 -20.21 4.02 -11.10
N ALA A 583 -20.46 2.77 -11.48
CA ALA A 583 -19.87 2.13 -12.65
C ALA A 583 -20.27 2.84 -13.96
N GLN A 584 -21.54 3.21 -14.09
CA GLN A 584 -22.06 3.93 -15.28
C GLN A 584 -21.37 5.30 -15.45
N LEU A 585 -21.28 6.08 -14.37
CA LEU A 585 -20.59 7.37 -14.39
C LEU A 585 -19.09 7.22 -14.64
N GLY A 586 -18.44 6.29 -13.96
CA GLY A 586 -17.01 6.05 -14.11
C GLY A 586 -16.64 5.59 -15.51
N ALA A 587 -17.42 4.68 -16.09
CA ALA A 587 -17.22 4.20 -17.46
C ALA A 587 -17.43 5.34 -18.50
N PHE A 588 -18.43 6.20 -18.29
CA PHE A 588 -18.65 7.36 -19.17
C PHE A 588 -17.50 8.37 -19.07
N HIS A 589 -17.05 8.71 -17.85
CA HIS A 589 -15.91 9.61 -17.66
C HIS A 589 -14.62 9.06 -18.30
N LEU A 590 -14.37 7.76 -18.12
CA LEU A 590 -13.21 7.08 -18.71
C LEU A 590 -13.29 7.08 -20.25
N GLY A 591 -14.48 6.86 -20.81
CA GLY A 591 -14.72 6.97 -22.25
C GLY A 591 -14.41 8.35 -22.80
N GLN A 592 -14.82 9.42 -22.09
CA GLN A 592 -14.46 10.80 -22.46
C GLN A 592 -12.94 11.03 -22.48
N LEU A 593 -12.19 10.41 -21.56
CA LEU A 593 -10.73 10.49 -21.55
C LEU A 593 -10.12 9.70 -22.73
N LEU A 594 -10.67 8.55 -23.05
CA LEU A 594 -10.24 7.79 -24.23
C LEU A 594 -10.48 8.59 -25.53
N ASP A 595 -11.64 9.22 -25.67
CA ASP A 595 -11.95 10.09 -26.81
C ASP A 595 -10.99 11.29 -26.88
N GLU A 596 -10.76 11.99 -25.76
CA GLU A 596 -9.84 13.14 -25.70
C GLU A 596 -8.42 12.77 -26.13
N PHE A 597 -7.93 11.59 -25.77
CA PHE A 597 -6.60 11.12 -26.12
C PHE A 597 -6.57 10.20 -27.34
N ASN A 598 -7.63 10.18 -28.16
CA ASN A 598 -7.73 9.38 -29.39
C ASN A 598 -7.42 7.89 -29.14
N GLY A 599 -7.94 7.30 -28.08
CA GLY A 599 -7.78 5.90 -27.72
C GLY A 599 -6.45 5.53 -27.07
N ALA A 600 -5.54 6.49 -26.83
CA ALA A 600 -4.27 6.22 -26.17
C ALA A 600 -4.49 5.86 -24.68
N HIS A 601 -4.53 4.58 -24.39
CA HIS A 601 -4.86 4.05 -23.06
C HIS A 601 -3.93 4.59 -21.96
N ILE A 602 -2.61 4.65 -22.19
CA ILE A 602 -1.67 5.16 -21.17
C ILE A 602 -1.94 6.63 -20.80
N LEU A 603 -2.35 7.44 -21.78
CA LEU A 603 -2.71 8.86 -21.53
C LEU A 603 -4.05 8.96 -20.79
N ALA A 604 -5.04 8.16 -21.20
CA ALA A 604 -6.35 8.12 -20.52
C ALA A 604 -6.23 7.61 -19.07
N PHE A 605 -5.44 6.57 -18.82
CA PHE A 605 -5.20 6.06 -17.48
C PHE A 605 -4.44 7.05 -16.60
N ALA A 606 -3.40 7.68 -17.15
CA ALA A 606 -2.69 8.73 -16.46
C ALA A 606 -3.61 9.94 -16.14
N ALA A 607 -4.52 10.29 -17.05
CA ALA A 607 -5.48 11.38 -16.86
C ALA A 607 -6.58 11.04 -15.83
N TYR A 608 -7.00 9.79 -15.78
CA TYR A 608 -7.96 9.32 -14.78
C TYR A 608 -7.40 9.49 -13.36
N ASN A 609 -6.15 9.08 -13.12
CA ASN A 609 -5.49 9.15 -11.82
C ASN A 609 -4.98 10.56 -11.48
N ALA A 610 -4.24 11.21 -12.39
CA ALA A 610 -3.54 12.48 -12.11
C ALA A 610 -4.26 13.72 -12.66
N GLY A 611 -5.30 13.53 -13.45
CA GLY A 611 -6.03 14.61 -14.12
C GLY A 611 -5.41 15.02 -15.47
N ARG A 612 -6.29 15.38 -16.40
CA ARG A 612 -5.93 15.72 -17.80
C ARG A 612 -4.95 16.91 -17.93
N GLY A 613 -4.96 17.84 -16.98
CA GLY A 613 -4.03 18.98 -16.98
C GLY A 613 -2.58 18.56 -16.82
N ASN A 614 -2.30 17.64 -15.91
CA ASN A 614 -0.97 17.08 -15.71
C ASN A 614 -0.49 16.30 -16.94
N VAL A 615 -1.36 15.49 -17.53
CA VAL A 615 -1.01 14.72 -18.74
C VAL A 615 -0.64 15.63 -19.91
N ARG A 616 -1.39 16.69 -20.16
CA ARG A 616 -1.06 17.68 -21.19
C ARG A 616 0.29 18.37 -20.92
N ALA A 617 0.58 18.70 -19.66
CA ALA A 617 1.87 19.26 -19.28
C ALA A 617 3.02 18.24 -19.50
N TRP A 618 2.80 16.97 -19.22
CA TRP A 618 3.79 15.91 -19.46
C TRP A 618 4.02 15.65 -20.95
N ILE A 619 2.96 15.68 -21.77
CA ILE A 619 3.11 15.59 -23.24
C ILE A 619 3.96 16.77 -23.75
N ALA A 620 3.72 17.98 -23.27
CA ALA A 620 4.50 19.15 -23.68
C ALA A 620 5.98 19.05 -23.24
N ALA A 621 6.26 18.47 -22.06
CA ALA A 621 7.61 18.36 -21.49
C ALA A 621 8.41 17.16 -22.04
N PHE A 622 7.76 16.04 -22.30
CA PHE A 622 8.43 14.76 -22.62
C PHE A 622 8.23 14.29 -24.07
N GLY A 623 7.39 15.00 -24.82
CA GLY A 623 6.91 14.57 -26.15
C GLY A 623 5.63 13.72 -26.02
N ASP A 624 4.97 13.54 -27.14
CA ASP A 624 3.73 12.76 -27.22
C ASP A 624 4.07 11.27 -27.39
N PRO A 625 3.63 10.38 -26.47
CA PRO A 625 3.96 8.94 -26.58
C PRO A 625 3.29 8.25 -27.80
N ARG A 626 2.35 8.93 -28.47
CA ARG A 626 1.76 8.47 -29.73
C ARG A 626 2.69 8.71 -30.92
N ASP A 627 3.69 9.62 -30.78
CA ASP A 627 4.72 9.81 -31.81
C ASP A 627 5.67 8.60 -31.80
N PRO A 628 5.94 7.96 -32.96
CA PRO A 628 6.89 6.86 -33.07
C PRO A 628 8.31 7.15 -32.55
N LYS A 629 8.70 8.41 -32.49
CA LYS A 629 10.00 8.85 -31.96
C LYS A 629 10.08 8.85 -30.43
N VAL A 630 8.95 8.79 -29.75
CA VAL A 630 8.89 8.77 -28.28
C VAL A 630 8.67 7.31 -27.83
N ASP A 631 9.57 6.80 -27.01
CA ASP A 631 9.39 5.49 -26.38
C ASP A 631 8.30 5.60 -25.31
N PRO A 632 7.16 4.89 -25.45
CA PRO A 632 6.05 5.00 -24.51
C PRO A 632 6.38 4.46 -23.12
N ILE A 633 7.33 3.53 -23.00
CA ILE A 633 7.77 2.98 -21.71
C ILE A 633 8.61 4.02 -20.98
N ASP A 634 9.55 4.66 -21.69
CA ASP A 634 10.30 5.79 -21.12
C ASP A 634 9.38 6.96 -20.75
N TRP A 635 8.34 7.20 -21.55
CA TRP A 635 7.35 8.25 -21.24
C TRP A 635 6.63 7.95 -19.92
N ILE A 636 6.18 6.70 -19.70
CA ILE A 636 5.58 6.28 -18.43
C ILE A 636 6.57 6.47 -17.27
N GLU A 637 7.83 6.05 -17.44
CA GLU A 637 8.85 6.17 -16.39
C GLU A 637 9.25 7.62 -16.10
N ARG A 638 9.02 8.57 -17.03
CA ARG A 638 9.21 10.01 -16.82
C ARG A 638 8.07 10.66 -16.04
N ILE A 639 6.89 10.04 -15.90
CA ILE A 639 5.80 10.60 -15.10
C ILE A 639 6.32 10.96 -13.69
N PRO A 640 6.20 12.23 -13.24
CA PRO A 640 6.80 12.67 -11.96
C PRO A 640 6.18 11.99 -10.73
N PHE A 641 4.89 11.64 -10.80
CA PHE A 641 4.15 11.02 -9.70
C PHE A 641 4.36 9.50 -9.72
N SER A 642 5.04 8.98 -8.70
CA SER A 642 5.30 7.52 -8.59
C SER A 642 4.01 6.70 -8.55
N GLU A 643 2.98 7.23 -7.91
CA GLU A 643 1.66 6.63 -7.87
C GLU A 643 1.08 6.48 -9.28
N THR A 644 1.07 7.55 -10.07
CA THR A 644 0.53 7.53 -11.44
C THR A 644 1.34 6.62 -12.36
N ARG A 645 2.68 6.56 -12.23
CA ARG A 645 3.49 5.60 -12.99
C ARG A 645 3.04 4.16 -12.72
N ASN A 646 2.95 3.80 -11.44
CA ASN A 646 2.51 2.47 -11.04
C ASN A 646 1.07 2.19 -11.46
N TYR A 647 0.19 3.19 -11.33
CA TYR A 647 -1.21 3.09 -11.75
C TYR A 647 -1.33 2.74 -13.24
N VAL A 648 -0.67 3.47 -14.11
CA VAL A 648 -0.71 3.24 -15.57
C VAL A 648 -0.25 1.81 -15.89
N GLN A 649 0.84 1.35 -15.28
CA GLN A 649 1.34 -0.01 -15.49
C GLN A 649 0.34 -1.06 -14.97
N ARG A 650 -0.21 -0.87 -13.76
CA ARG A 650 -1.18 -1.81 -13.16
C ARG A 650 -2.48 -1.89 -13.95
N VAL A 651 -3.02 -0.76 -14.42
CA VAL A 651 -4.24 -0.76 -15.22
C VAL A 651 -4.01 -1.38 -16.59
N ALA A 652 -2.86 -1.11 -17.23
CA ALA A 652 -2.52 -1.70 -18.51
C ALA A 652 -2.41 -3.24 -18.43
N GLU A 653 -1.68 -3.78 -17.43
CA GLU A 653 -1.60 -5.23 -17.25
C GLU A 653 -2.95 -5.87 -16.96
N ASN A 654 -3.79 -5.22 -16.12
CA ASN A 654 -5.13 -5.70 -15.82
C ASN A 654 -6.03 -5.72 -17.06
N LEU A 655 -5.95 -4.71 -17.92
CA LEU A 655 -6.73 -4.64 -19.15
C LEU A 655 -6.52 -5.88 -20.03
N HIS A 656 -5.26 -6.31 -20.20
CA HIS A 656 -4.95 -7.49 -21.03
C HIS A 656 -5.48 -8.78 -20.42
N LEU A 657 -5.40 -8.94 -19.09
CA LEU A 657 -5.95 -10.08 -18.38
C LEU A 657 -7.48 -10.12 -18.46
N TYR A 658 -8.15 -8.96 -18.36
CA TYR A 658 -9.61 -8.91 -18.55
C TYR A 658 -10.03 -9.19 -19.99
N ARG A 659 -9.28 -8.71 -21.00
CA ARG A 659 -9.53 -9.07 -22.40
C ARG A 659 -9.43 -10.58 -22.60
N LEU A 660 -8.36 -11.19 -22.10
CA LEU A 660 -8.20 -12.64 -22.15
C LEU A 660 -9.39 -13.37 -21.52
N ARG A 661 -9.80 -12.97 -20.31
CA ARG A 661 -10.93 -13.59 -19.60
C ARG A 661 -12.28 -13.40 -20.26
N LEU A 662 -12.45 -12.31 -20.99
CA LEU A 662 -13.68 -12.02 -21.73
C LEU A 662 -13.67 -12.61 -23.15
N GLY A 663 -12.61 -13.36 -23.52
CA GLY A 663 -12.51 -14.01 -24.83
C GLY A 663 -12.23 -13.05 -25.96
N ASP A 664 -11.62 -11.89 -25.70
CA ASP A 664 -11.18 -10.95 -26.72
C ASP A 664 -9.97 -11.54 -27.47
N PRO A 665 -10.11 -11.92 -28.75
CA PRO A 665 -9.08 -12.67 -29.47
C PRO A 665 -7.92 -11.82 -29.99
N THR A 666 -7.86 -10.54 -29.66
CA THR A 666 -6.89 -9.62 -30.29
C THR A 666 -5.47 -9.88 -29.76
N PRO A 667 -4.57 -10.50 -30.56
CA PRO A 667 -3.32 -11.06 -30.04
C PRO A 667 -2.22 -10.05 -29.76
N ASP A 668 -2.26 -8.84 -30.31
CA ASP A 668 -1.13 -7.87 -30.26
C ASP A 668 -1.56 -6.46 -29.79
N LEU A 669 -2.43 -6.44 -28.78
CA LEU A 669 -2.97 -5.17 -28.28
C LEU A 669 -1.98 -4.39 -27.41
N PHE A 670 -1.00 -5.06 -26.77
CA PHE A 670 -0.17 -4.39 -25.80
C PHE A 670 0.66 -3.27 -26.43
N THR A 671 1.32 -3.55 -27.55
CA THR A 671 2.14 -2.57 -28.28
C THR A 671 1.26 -1.51 -28.95
N SER A 672 0.09 -1.90 -29.48
CA SER A 672 -0.87 -0.98 -30.07
C SER A 672 -1.53 -0.07 -29.02
N ASP A 673 -1.93 -0.60 -27.86
CA ASP A 673 -2.55 0.15 -26.78
C ASP A 673 -1.64 1.23 -26.16
N LEU A 674 -0.33 0.99 -26.19
CA LEU A 674 0.65 2.00 -25.75
C LEU A 674 0.67 3.23 -26.68
N ARG A 675 0.28 3.07 -27.95
CA ARG A 675 0.44 4.10 -28.98
C ARG A 675 -0.84 4.44 -29.74
N GLN A 676 -2.00 3.79 -29.50
CA GLN A 676 -3.15 3.88 -30.39
C GLN A 676 -3.54 5.31 -30.76
N ARG A 677 -3.52 5.54 -32.08
CA ARG A 677 -4.53 6.34 -32.75
C ARG A 677 -5.68 5.39 -33.10
N ILE A 678 -6.88 5.63 -32.64
CA ILE A 678 -8.06 4.99 -33.26
C ILE A 678 -7.94 5.32 -34.74
N ALA A 679 -7.69 4.32 -35.58
CA ALA A 679 -7.96 4.46 -36.99
C ALA A 679 -9.43 4.90 -37.06
N ALA A 680 -9.67 6.09 -37.59
CA ALA A 680 -11.02 6.59 -37.75
C ALA A 680 -11.82 5.44 -38.38
N GLN A 681 -12.86 4.99 -37.67
CA GLN A 681 -13.84 4.09 -38.29
C GLN A 681 -14.32 4.87 -39.51
N ALA A 682 -13.96 4.38 -40.67
CA ALA A 682 -14.48 4.91 -41.92
C ALA A 682 -16.01 4.83 -41.85
N PRO A 683 -16.72 5.88 -42.33
CA PRO A 683 -18.16 5.99 -42.23
C PRO A 683 -18.87 4.81 -42.89
#